data_467397695e3b755489b660abcbb83368
#
_entry.id   467397695e3b755489b660abcbb83368
#
_cell.length_a   1.000
_cell.length_b   1.000
_cell.length_c   1.000
_cell.angle_alpha   90.00
_cell.angle_beta   90.00
_cell.angle_gamma   90.00
#
_symmetry.space_group_name_H-M   'P 1'
#
loop_
_entity.id
_entity.type
_entity.pdbx_description
1 polymer ?
#
loop_
_entity_poly.entity_id
_entity_poly.type
_entity_poly.pdbx_seq_one_letter_code
_entity_poly.pdbx_strand_id
1 'polypeptide(L)'
;MTFKTSFVALAVFAALSQSATAQDAPDSNSNNKNKDIEKITVTASRMDKSPSSIPNTVTIIDRAQLEEQFRTTKDLSTILGNLAPSFSPSRQKMSNTGETLRGRPPLIMIDGVPQSNPLRSGGRSGQTIDPAMIERIEIIHGANAMHGLGAQGGIINYITKKPTGDSEQVASFDVTVPDSMKSNGLSFGASYAFSGESEFIDMIGSVSYRNNGVYYDANHNVVGVDTTQGESMDSQSTDFFIKLGHNFDESRLELMVNHYTADNNGDWMPVVGDKPNGVPTGAVKEAQPWDEANNQVTTTSLTYTHANIGGQQLNLQLFNQDFKAVYGGGCFDSFYDPSFEGSDQVIQCGVGSKGESLYYEQSRNASVKWGLKSSLIAKDIAGSGIDAAYGVDLFRDTTEQDLVKTGFSWVPESTYDNVAPYLQLDYDLIENLTLSTGVRYEHAELSVDDYKTLWGAGNKQIAGGSATFDETLFNVGISYKITPDIRVYTSYNQGFGMPDIGRILRDGKSFPGDNPSIDDSLALTPIVTDNVEVGADYQGKYLSAKFAYYRSATDFGSRLALNGDGFYDVKREKSVIEGIEANVTAYLTSNDDLGMNIAIQQGEYDSNGDNKVDTDLDGANISPNRINLFWTHNFDNDMSTRVQANYYMDRDFKNAAGNKYAEFDGYTTVDASFSMPLYTGTLSLGLQNLFNKDYFNYYSQTMGTNDRYFKGMGRTATIGYTLPF
;
A
#
# COMPACT_ATOMS: atom_id res chain seq x y z
N MET A 1 -4.73 -33.68 -1.91
CA MET A 1 -5.80 -33.23 -2.83
C MET A 1 -5.20 -33.03 -4.23
N THR A 2 -5.77 -33.67 -5.22
CA THR A 2 -5.24 -33.72 -6.58
C THR A 2 -5.51 -32.38 -7.30
N PHE A 3 -4.47 -31.66 -7.64
CA PHE A 3 -4.54 -30.50 -8.52
C PHE A 3 -5.15 -30.93 -9.87
N LYS A 4 -6.32 -30.41 -10.21
CA LYS A 4 -6.77 -30.36 -11.60
C LYS A 4 -6.05 -29.17 -12.26
N THR A 5 -4.86 -29.42 -12.75
CA THR A 5 -4.13 -28.49 -13.62
C THR A 5 -4.96 -28.24 -14.88
N SER A 6 -5.55 -27.09 -14.99
CA SER A 6 -6.10 -26.62 -16.26
C SER A 6 -4.95 -26.45 -17.26
N PHE A 7 -5.06 -27.11 -18.38
CA PHE A 7 -4.09 -27.21 -19.49
C PHE A 7 -3.71 -25.86 -20.18
N VAL A 8 -4.12 -24.74 -19.65
CA VAL A 8 -3.85 -23.42 -20.23
C VAL A 8 -2.41 -22.94 -20.00
N ALA A 9 -1.77 -23.34 -18.89
CA ALA A 9 -0.38 -22.94 -18.61
C ALA A 9 0.66 -23.68 -19.49
N LEU A 10 0.33 -24.89 -19.99
CA LEU A 10 1.23 -25.64 -20.85
C LEU A 10 1.15 -25.22 -22.33
N ALA A 11 0.05 -24.59 -22.76
CA ALA A 11 -0.13 -24.15 -24.15
C ALA A 11 0.70 -22.89 -24.49
N VAL A 12 1.02 -22.05 -23.52
CA VAL A 12 1.86 -20.86 -23.73
C VAL A 12 3.33 -21.22 -23.91
N PHE A 13 3.82 -22.27 -23.25
CA PHE A 13 5.20 -22.77 -23.44
C PHE A 13 5.42 -23.52 -24.78
N ALA A 14 4.38 -24.17 -25.31
CA ALA A 14 4.46 -24.91 -26.57
C ALA A 14 4.34 -24.00 -27.81
N ALA A 15 3.77 -22.80 -27.70
CA ALA A 15 3.66 -21.85 -28.80
C ALA A 15 4.94 -21.06 -29.07
N LEU A 16 5.89 -21.03 -28.12
CA LEU A 16 7.17 -20.31 -28.25
C LEU A 16 8.32 -21.16 -28.87
N SER A 17 8.09 -22.43 -29.20
CA SER A 17 9.11 -23.31 -29.77
C SER A 17 9.13 -23.39 -31.29
N GLN A 18 8.38 -22.56 -32.02
CA GLN A 18 8.53 -22.46 -33.48
C GLN A 18 9.59 -21.41 -33.82
N SER A 19 10.73 -21.91 -34.24
CA SER A 19 11.88 -21.12 -34.69
C SER A 19 11.50 -20.19 -35.85
N ALA A 20 11.49 -18.89 -35.56
CA ALA A 20 11.49 -17.87 -36.60
C ALA A 20 12.89 -17.75 -37.15
N THR A 21 13.06 -18.12 -38.40
CA THR A 21 14.30 -17.86 -39.18
C THR A 21 14.38 -16.35 -39.40
N ALA A 22 15.31 -15.69 -38.72
CA ALA A 22 15.62 -14.28 -38.94
C ALA A 22 16.28 -14.09 -40.30
N GLN A 23 15.70 -13.22 -41.12
CA GLN A 23 16.33 -12.68 -42.32
C GLN A 23 17.17 -11.46 -41.88
N ASP A 24 18.44 -11.46 -42.21
CA ASP A 24 19.37 -10.37 -41.98
C ASP A 24 18.89 -9.09 -42.67
N ALA A 25 18.65 -8.03 -41.89
CA ALA A 25 18.46 -6.68 -42.38
C ALA A 25 19.74 -5.86 -42.24
N PRO A 26 20.05 -4.95 -43.17
CA PRO A 26 21.36 -4.30 -43.27
C PRO A 26 21.55 -3.25 -42.17
N ASP A 27 22.79 -3.18 -41.68
CA ASP A 27 23.31 -2.16 -40.74
C ASP A 27 23.02 -0.74 -41.22
N SER A 28 22.15 -0.05 -40.49
CA SER A 28 22.09 1.41 -40.54
C SER A 28 22.64 1.95 -39.22
N ASN A 29 23.73 2.69 -39.30
CA ASN A 29 24.30 3.52 -38.27
C ASN A 29 23.22 4.41 -37.67
N SER A 30 22.59 4.01 -36.58
CA SER A 30 21.81 4.87 -35.70
C SER A 30 22.55 4.97 -34.38
N ASN A 31 22.80 6.18 -33.96
CA ASN A 31 23.33 6.54 -32.66
C ASN A 31 22.69 5.68 -31.55
N ASN A 32 23.46 4.66 -31.16
CA ASN A 32 23.18 3.90 -29.94
C ASN A 32 23.45 4.89 -28.78
N LYS A 33 22.45 5.67 -28.40
CA LYS A 33 22.37 6.12 -27.03
C LYS A 33 22.24 4.82 -26.22
N ASN A 34 23.38 4.26 -25.80
CA ASN A 34 23.41 3.45 -24.61
C ASN A 34 22.62 4.28 -23.57
N LYS A 35 21.38 3.93 -23.31
CA LYS A 35 20.80 4.21 -22.03
C LYS A 35 21.78 3.51 -21.08
N ASP A 36 22.68 4.28 -20.47
CA ASP A 36 23.27 3.89 -19.21
C ASP A 36 22.06 3.50 -18.38
N ILE A 37 21.86 2.19 -18.20
CA ILE A 37 20.90 1.68 -17.24
C ILE A 37 21.50 2.18 -15.93
N GLU A 38 21.03 3.33 -15.49
CA GLU A 38 21.37 3.87 -14.18
C GLU A 38 21.21 2.70 -13.22
N LYS A 39 22.29 2.33 -12.56
CA LYS A 39 22.33 1.11 -11.76
C LYS A 39 21.38 1.33 -10.59
N ILE A 40 20.08 1.05 -10.83
CA ILE A 40 19.01 1.26 -9.85
C ILE A 40 19.38 0.41 -8.63
N THR A 41 19.68 1.07 -7.54
CA THR A 41 19.88 0.46 -6.23
C THR A 41 18.56 0.49 -5.45
N VAL A 42 18.22 -0.62 -4.82
CA VAL A 42 17.03 -0.71 -3.96
C VAL A 42 17.35 -0.09 -2.62
N THR A 43 16.81 1.09 -2.36
CA THR A 43 17.00 1.81 -1.09
C THR A 43 16.20 1.19 0.06
N ALA A 44 15.15 0.41 -0.26
CA ALA A 44 14.44 -0.41 0.71
C ALA A 44 15.26 -1.65 1.18
N SER A 45 16.48 -1.87 0.70
CA SER A 45 17.46 -2.79 1.25
C SER A 45 18.38 -2.03 2.22
N ARG A 46 18.84 -2.68 3.28
CA ARG A 46 19.82 -2.06 4.22
C ARG A 46 21.22 -1.88 3.61
N MET A 47 21.46 -2.53 2.48
CA MET A 47 22.62 -2.34 1.62
C MET A 47 22.17 -1.80 0.28
N ASP A 48 22.96 -0.91 -0.32
CA ASP A 48 22.73 -0.43 -1.69
C ASP A 48 22.95 -1.58 -2.70
N LYS A 49 21.86 -2.29 -3.00
CA LYS A 49 21.88 -3.48 -3.86
C LYS A 49 21.11 -3.27 -5.15
N SER A 50 21.58 -3.90 -6.21
CA SER A 50 20.75 -4.06 -7.40
C SER A 50 19.56 -5.01 -7.09
N PRO A 51 18.39 -4.82 -7.72
CA PRO A 51 17.25 -5.73 -7.55
C PRO A 51 17.61 -7.20 -7.77
N SER A 52 18.54 -7.46 -8.69
CA SER A 52 19.00 -8.81 -9.05
C SER A 52 19.92 -9.48 -8.01
N SER A 53 20.37 -8.77 -6.98
CA SER A 53 21.19 -9.37 -5.91
C SER A 53 20.38 -9.70 -4.64
N ILE A 54 19.12 -9.24 -4.57
CA ILE A 54 18.23 -9.52 -3.44
C ILE A 54 17.53 -10.88 -3.70
N PRO A 55 17.62 -11.89 -2.81
CA PRO A 55 17.01 -13.20 -3.02
C PRO A 55 15.49 -13.20 -2.71
N ASN A 56 14.78 -12.19 -3.22
CA ASN A 56 13.33 -11.99 -3.12
C ASN A 56 12.81 -11.44 -4.44
N THR A 57 11.49 -11.52 -4.62
CA THR A 57 10.82 -10.74 -5.67
C THR A 57 10.92 -9.25 -5.34
N VAL A 58 11.51 -8.49 -6.27
CA VAL A 58 11.56 -7.03 -6.21
C VAL A 58 10.90 -6.47 -7.45
N THR A 59 9.94 -5.56 -7.25
CA THR A 59 9.30 -4.78 -8.31
C THR A 59 9.73 -3.32 -8.17
N ILE A 60 10.26 -2.76 -9.24
CA ILE A 60 10.54 -1.33 -9.37
C ILE A 60 9.53 -0.78 -10.37
N ILE A 61 8.74 0.18 -9.95
CA ILE A 61 7.87 0.97 -10.82
C ILE A 61 8.58 2.29 -11.03
N ASP A 62 9.13 2.47 -12.21
CA ASP A 62 9.91 3.67 -12.54
C ASP A 62 9.03 4.87 -12.89
N ARG A 63 9.65 6.03 -13.07
CA ARG A 63 8.96 7.27 -13.38
C ARG A 63 8.16 7.20 -14.67
N ALA A 64 8.68 6.56 -15.71
CA ALA A 64 7.99 6.44 -17.00
C ALA A 64 6.69 5.62 -16.85
N GLN A 65 6.74 4.51 -16.13
CA GLN A 65 5.58 3.69 -15.82
C GLN A 65 4.56 4.45 -14.96
N LEU A 66 5.01 5.25 -13.99
CA LEU A 66 4.13 6.10 -13.19
C LEU A 66 3.44 7.16 -14.06
N GLU A 67 4.17 7.83 -14.93
CA GLU A 67 3.61 8.84 -15.84
C GLU A 67 2.59 8.26 -16.80
N GLU A 68 2.80 7.03 -17.30
CA GLU A 68 1.79 6.32 -18.10
C GLU A 68 0.48 6.10 -17.31
N GLN A 69 0.58 5.69 -16.03
CA GLN A 69 -0.59 5.51 -15.17
C GLN A 69 -1.24 6.86 -14.81
N PHE A 70 -0.45 7.90 -14.57
CA PHE A 70 -0.95 9.24 -14.23
C PHE A 70 -1.83 9.86 -15.32
N ARG A 71 -1.75 9.38 -16.55
CA ARG A 71 -2.65 9.81 -17.64
C ARG A 71 -4.11 9.35 -17.42
N THR A 72 -4.32 8.27 -16.68
CA THR A 72 -5.65 7.69 -16.43
C THR A 72 -6.11 7.87 -14.99
N THR A 73 -5.23 7.81 -14.01
CA THR A 73 -5.55 7.90 -12.58
C THR A 73 -4.41 8.48 -11.76
N LYS A 74 -4.73 9.14 -10.66
CA LYS A 74 -3.76 9.60 -9.65
C LYS A 74 -3.89 8.78 -8.34
N ASP A 75 -4.79 7.81 -8.27
CA ASP A 75 -4.94 6.94 -7.11
C ASP A 75 -3.81 5.92 -7.04
N LEU A 76 -2.94 6.04 -6.02
CA LEU A 76 -1.78 5.17 -5.83
C LEU A 76 -2.17 3.70 -5.65
N SER A 77 -3.28 3.40 -4.98
CA SER A 77 -3.75 2.02 -4.82
C SER A 77 -4.14 1.39 -6.17
N THR A 78 -4.78 2.16 -7.05
CA THR A 78 -5.07 1.71 -8.43
C THR A 78 -3.80 1.47 -9.22
N ILE A 79 -2.82 2.39 -9.14
CA ILE A 79 -1.53 2.29 -9.83
C ILE A 79 -0.75 1.05 -9.37
N LEU A 80 -0.64 0.85 -8.05
CA LEU A 80 -0.02 -0.34 -7.48
C LEU A 80 -0.72 -1.62 -7.96
N GLY A 81 -2.05 -1.66 -7.89
CA GLY A 81 -2.83 -2.80 -8.36
C GLY A 81 -2.67 -3.08 -9.85
N ASN A 82 -2.52 -2.05 -10.68
CA ASN A 82 -2.32 -2.19 -12.12
C ASN A 82 -0.93 -2.74 -12.48
N LEU A 83 0.10 -2.37 -11.74
CA LEU A 83 1.49 -2.70 -12.04
C LEU A 83 2.04 -3.87 -11.19
N ALA A 84 1.49 -4.08 -9.99
CA ALA A 84 1.83 -5.18 -9.09
C ALA A 84 0.55 -5.93 -8.67
N PRO A 85 0.04 -6.90 -9.43
CA PRO A 85 -1.28 -7.50 -9.21
C PRO A 85 -1.41 -8.33 -7.93
N SER A 86 -0.32 -8.61 -7.23
CA SER A 86 -0.34 -9.17 -5.87
C SER A 86 -0.71 -8.14 -4.79
N PHE A 87 -0.67 -6.85 -5.13
CA PHE A 87 -1.25 -5.81 -4.29
C PHE A 87 -2.76 -5.73 -4.53
N SER A 88 -3.54 -5.46 -3.50
CA SER A 88 -5.00 -5.40 -3.58
C SER A 88 -5.52 -4.35 -4.57
N PRO A 89 -6.69 -4.56 -5.18
CA PRO A 89 -7.34 -3.50 -5.96
C PRO A 89 -7.75 -2.33 -5.05
N SER A 90 -7.79 -1.12 -5.62
CA SER A 90 -8.27 0.06 -4.89
C SER A 90 -9.74 -0.10 -4.46
N ARG A 91 -10.05 0.38 -3.29
CA ARG A 91 -11.43 0.48 -2.81
C ARG A 91 -12.20 1.64 -3.45
N GLN A 92 -11.52 2.59 -4.10
CA GLN A 92 -12.07 3.85 -4.59
C GLN A 92 -12.73 4.68 -3.47
N LYS A 93 -12.17 4.56 -2.25
CA LYS A 93 -12.59 5.25 -1.02
C LYS A 93 -11.36 5.87 -0.36
N MET A 94 -11.56 6.75 0.60
CA MET A 94 -10.44 7.34 1.35
C MET A 94 -9.67 6.30 2.17
N SER A 95 -10.32 5.21 2.55
CA SER A 95 -9.72 4.12 3.32
C SER A 95 -9.14 3.02 2.44
N ASN A 96 -7.93 2.58 2.76
CA ASN A 96 -7.28 1.38 2.21
C ASN A 96 -7.34 0.18 3.17
N THR A 97 -8.31 0.14 4.10
CA THR A 97 -8.51 -1.01 4.99
C THR A 97 -8.77 -2.28 4.16
N GLY A 98 -7.99 -3.34 4.43
CA GLY A 98 -8.07 -4.61 3.68
C GLY A 98 -7.25 -4.62 2.40
N GLU A 99 -6.58 -3.53 2.00
CA GLU A 99 -5.58 -3.56 0.95
C GLU A 99 -4.31 -4.24 1.48
N THR A 100 -3.87 -5.27 0.78
CA THR A 100 -2.76 -6.14 1.19
C THR A 100 -1.78 -6.35 0.04
N LEU A 101 -0.56 -6.72 0.37
CA LEU A 101 0.43 -7.27 -0.56
C LEU A 101 0.60 -8.74 -0.23
N ARG A 102 0.33 -9.63 -1.20
CA ARG A 102 0.32 -11.09 -0.96
C ARG A 102 -0.57 -11.52 0.20
N GLY A 103 -1.71 -10.83 0.41
CA GLY A 103 -2.67 -11.14 1.49
C GLY A 103 -2.23 -10.71 2.90
N ARG A 104 -1.12 -10.00 3.05
CA ARG A 104 -0.64 -9.45 4.32
C ARG A 104 -0.48 -7.93 4.26
N PRO A 105 -0.63 -7.20 5.39
CA PRO A 105 -0.37 -5.77 5.42
C PRO A 105 1.08 -5.45 5.02
N PRO A 106 1.33 -4.54 4.06
CA PRO A 106 2.66 -4.06 3.75
C PRO A 106 3.09 -2.91 4.68
N LEU A 107 4.40 -2.76 4.86
CA LEU A 107 4.97 -1.53 5.39
C LEU A 107 5.07 -0.49 4.27
N ILE A 108 4.31 0.59 4.36
CA ILE A 108 4.37 1.70 3.42
C ILE A 108 5.34 2.75 3.95
N MET A 109 6.23 3.25 3.10
CA MET A 109 7.26 4.24 3.45
C MET A 109 7.36 5.35 2.40
N ILE A 110 7.82 6.53 2.83
CA ILE A 110 8.30 7.61 1.96
C ILE A 110 9.79 7.82 2.28
N ASP A 111 10.69 7.62 1.31
CA ASP A 111 12.15 7.68 1.50
C ASP A 111 12.62 6.93 2.77
N GLY A 112 12.03 5.77 3.05
CA GLY A 112 12.32 4.96 4.22
C GLY A 112 11.59 5.37 5.51
N VAL A 113 10.84 6.47 5.55
CA VAL A 113 10.05 6.88 6.73
C VAL A 113 8.71 6.15 6.75
N PRO A 114 8.37 5.37 7.80
CA PRO A 114 7.12 4.60 7.89
C PRO A 114 5.88 5.49 7.84
N GLN A 115 4.94 5.15 6.94
CA GLN A 115 3.62 5.79 6.81
C GLN A 115 2.50 4.95 7.43
N SER A 116 2.70 3.65 7.53
CA SER A 116 1.75 2.72 8.15
C SER A 116 1.61 2.96 9.65
N ASN A 117 0.39 2.78 10.18
CA ASN A 117 0.06 2.86 11.60
C ASN A 117 -0.29 1.46 12.13
N PRO A 118 0.69 0.59 12.41
CA PRO A 118 0.41 -0.81 12.74
C PRO A 118 -0.28 -0.99 14.09
N LEU A 119 -0.10 -0.07 15.04
CA LEU A 119 -0.76 -0.13 16.36
C LEU A 119 -2.25 0.20 16.29
N ARG A 120 -2.63 1.09 15.38
CA ARG A 120 -4.01 1.47 15.10
C ARG A 120 -4.19 1.64 13.60
N SER A 121 -4.38 0.51 12.90
CA SER A 121 -4.57 0.50 11.46
C SER A 121 -5.90 1.13 11.06
N GLY A 122 -5.83 2.38 10.68
CA GLY A 122 -6.98 3.15 10.22
C GLY A 122 -7.25 3.04 8.73
N GLY A 123 -6.39 2.37 7.97
CA GLY A 123 -6.52 2.28 6.51
C GLY A 123 -6.35 3.63 5.82
N ARG A 124 -5.35 4.43 6.23
CA ARG A 124 -5.08 5.77 5.66
C ARG A 124 -3.67 5.94 5.12
N SER A 125 -2.83 4.90 5.23
CA SER A 125 -1.42 4.95 4.84
C SER A 125 -1.18 5.10 3.34
N GLY A 126 -2.19 4.89 2.50
CA GLY A 126 -2.12 5.12 1.05
C GLY A 126 -2.30 6.59 0.64
N GLN A 127 -2.66 7.49 1.58
CA GLN A 127 -2.94 8.90 1.30
C GLN A 127 -2.08 9.80 2.17
N THR A 128 -0.79 9.85 1.86
CA THR A 128 0.23 10.55 2.66
C THR A 128 1.17 11.42 1.81
N ILE A 129 1.07 11.37 0.48
CA ILE A 129 1.87 12.16 -0.47
C ILE A 129 1.15 12.27 -1.82
N ASP A 130 1.34 13.40 -2.51
CA ASP A 130 0.89 13.53 -3.90
C ASP A 130 1.81 12.72 -4.84
N PRO A 131 1.26 11.91 -5.77
CA PRO A 131 2.03 11.10 -6.70
C PRO A 131 3.00 11.88 -7.58
N ALA A 132 2.79 13.18 -7.80
CA ALA A 132 3.64 14.01 -8.64
C ALA A 132 5.11 14.05 -8.16
N MET A 133 5.33 13.90 -6.83
CA MET A 133 6.67 13.93 -6.23
C MET A 133 7.34 12.56 -6.15
N ILE A 134 6.68 11.50 -6.55
CA ILE A 134 7.26 10.16 -6.55
C ILE A 134 8.11 9.97 -7.81
N GLU A 135 9.37 9.64 -7.62
CA GLU A 135 10.31 9.28 -8.69
C GLU A 135 10.14 7.83 -9.12
N ARG A 136 10.04 6.93 -8.14
CA ARG A 136 9.79 5.50 -8.35
C ARG A 136 9.15 4.88 -7.12
N ILE A 137 8.57 3.71 -7.30
CA ILE A 137 8.08 2.88 -6.19
C ILE A 137 8.90 1.61 -6.14
N GLU A 138 9.47 1.32 -4.99
CA GLU A 138 10.21 0.08 -4.72
C GLU A 138 9.33 -0.86 -3.89
N ILE A 139 9.07 -2.06 -4.41
CA ILE A 139 8.29 -3.08 -3.73
C ILE A 139 9.18 -4.29 -3.48
N ILE A 140 9.41 -4.62 -2.21
CA ILE A 140 10.00 -5.91 -1.80
C ILE A 140 8.85 -6.78 -1.33
N HIS A 141 8.61 -7.88 -2.05
CA HIS A 141 7.48 -8.76 -1.77
C HIS A 141 7.82 -9.76 -0.67
N GLY A 142 6.81 -10.09 0.13
CA GLY A 142 6.92 -11.04 1.25
C GLY A 142 7.52 -10.43 2.51
N ALA A 143 7.44 -11.16 3.59
CA ALA A 143 7.92 -10.75 4.91
C ALA A 143 9.40 -10.31 4.88
N ASN A 144 9.76 -9.31 5.70
CA ASN A 144 11.13 -8.78 5.75
C ASN A 144 11.48 -8.32 7.17
N ALA A 145 12.37 -9.05 7.84
CA ALA A 145 12.81 -8.74 9.19
C ALA A 145 13.60 -7.42 9.28
N MET A 146 14.39 -7.07 8.26
CA MET A 146 15.36 -5.97 8.34
C MET A 146 14.73 -4.59 8.51
N HIS A 147 13.43 -4.44 8.26
CA HIS A 147 12.69 -3.17 8.40
C HIS A 147 11.79 -3.11 9.63
N GLY A 148 11.71 -4.20 10.41
CA GLY A 148 10.99 -4.26 11.68
C GLY A 148 9.47 -4.19 11.53
N LEU A 149 8.86 -3.40 12.40
CA LEU A 149 7.41 -3.35 12.59
C LEU A 149 6.62 -3.04 11.32
N GLY A 150 5.70 -3.95 10.96
CA GLY A 150 4.72 -3.77 9.88
C GLY A 150 5.10 -4.43 8.55
N ALA A 151 6.32 -5.00 8.40
CA ALA A 151 6.77 -5.63 7.16
C ALA A 151 6.35 -7.11 7.03
N GLN A 152 5.07 -7.42 7.26
CA GLN A 152 4.53 -8.79 7.18
C GLN A 152 4.25 -9.23 5.74
N GLY A 153 3.68 -8.35 4.92
CA GLY A 153 3.36 -8.60 3.49
C GLY A 153 4.47 -8.17 2.55
N GLY A 154 5.41 -7.38 3.06
CA GLY A 154 6.48 -6.77 2.29
C GLY A 154 6.60 -5.28 2.57
N ILE A 155 7.33 -4.60 1.69
CA ILE A 155 7.63 -3.18 1.80
C ILE A 155 7.22 -2.50 0.51
N ILE A 156 6.54 -1.35 0.62
CA ILE A 156 6.26 -0.43 -0.47
C ILE A 156 6.90 0.90 -0.12
N ASN A 157 8.00 1.26 -0.79
CA ASN A 157 8.73 2.49 -0.51
C ASN A 157 8.57 3.47 -1.68
N TYR A 158 7.89 4.58 -1.42
CA TYR A 158 7.79 5.70 -2.35
C TYR A 158 9.09 6.50 -2.28
N ILE A 159 9.89 6.43 -3.33
CA ILE A 159 11.11 7.22 -3.45
C ILE A 159 10.75 8.54 -4.10
N THR A 160 11.00 9.63 -3.40
CA THR A 160 10.71 10.96 -3.90
C THR A 160 11.80 11.44 -4.85
N LYS A 161 11.44 12.37 -5.73
CA LYS A 161 12.36 13.02 -6.64
C LYS A 161 13.55 13.63 -5.89
N LYS A 162 14.70 13.64 -6.54
CA LYS A 162 15.92 14.30 -6.06
C LYS A 162 16.16 15.60 -6.85
N PRO A 163 16.86 16.57 -6.25
CA PRO A 163 17.30 17.74 -6.97
C PRO A 163 18.14 17.33 -8.19
N THR A 164 17.86 17.95 -9.33
CA THR A 164 18.70 17.86 -10.54
C THR A 164 19.69 19.02 -10.54
N GLY A 165 20.89 18.82 -11.10
CA GLY A 165 21.92 19.88 -11.17
C GLY A 165 21.50 21.12 -11.95
N ASP A 166 20.55 20.97 -12.88
CA ASP A 166 19.99 22.09 -13.65
C ASP A 166 18.76 22.66 -12.95
N SER A 167 18.57 23.99 -13.09
CA SER A 167 17.33 24.63 -12.63
C SER A 167 16.19 24.21 -13.55
N GLU A 168 15.21 23.53 -12.99
CA GLU A 168 14.03 23.03 -13.69
C GLU A 168 12.78 23.47 -12.97
N GLN A 169 11.77 23.90 -13.73
CA GLN A 169 10.45 24.19 -13.22
C GLN A 169 9.43 23.43 -14.05
N VAL A 170 8.44 22.83 -13.41
CA VAL A 170 7.40 22.05 -14.08
C VAL A 170 6.04 22.42 -13.50
N ALA A 171 5.14 22.87 -14.37
CA ALA A 171 3.73 23.05 -14.04
C ALA A 171 2.90 21.95 -14.71
N SER A 172 1.97 21.34 -13.98
CA SER A 172 1.05 20.34 -14.51
C SER A 172 -0.37 20.71 -14.17
N PHE A 173 -1.27 20.43 -15.11
CA PHE A 173 -2.71 20.61 -14.94
C PHE A 173 -3.44 19.44 -15.57
N ASP A 174 -4.47 18.92 -14.91
CA ASP A 174 -5.34 17.86 -15.44
C ASP A 174 -6.82 18.09 -15.10
N VAL A 175 -7.69 17.62 -15.99
CA VAL A 175 -9.13 17.60 -15.80
C VAL A 175 -9.64 16.22 -16.14
N THR A 176 -10.46 15.65 -15.24
CA THR A 176 -11.15 14.38 -15.45
C THR A 176 -12.65 14.59 -15.49
N VAL A 177 -13.29 14.01 -16.51
CA VAL A 177 -14.71 14.13 -16.77
C VAL A 177 -15.34 12.74 -16.78
N PRO A 178 -16.43 12.49 -16.02
CA PRO A 178 -17.16 11.22 -16.09
C PRO A 178 -17.96 11.11 -17.40
N ASP A 179 -18.22 9.90 -17.85
CA ASP A 179 -19.05 9.63 -19.03
C ASP A 179 -20.46 10.26 -18.96
N SER A 180 -20.98 10.41 -17.74
CA SER A 180 -22.25 11.10 -17.48
C SER A 180 -22.24 12.59 -17.86
N MET A 181 -21.08 13.19 -18.08
CA MET A 181 -20.86 14.62 -18.38
C MET A 181 -21.49 15.57 -17.35
N LYS A 182 -21.82 15.09 -16.14
CA LYS A 182 -22.40 15.90 -15.09
C LYS A 182 -21.31 16.75 -14.39
N SER A 183 -21.58 18.03 -14.21
CA SER A 183 -20.60 19.02 -13.70
C SER A 183 -20.09 18.73 -12.28
N ASN A 184 -20.92 18.11 -11.43
CA ASN A 184 -20.52 17.70 -10.08
C ASN A 184 -19.54 16.49 -10.06
N GLY A 185 -19.38 15.80 -11.20
CA GLY A 185 -18.37 14.74 -11.37
C GLY A 185 -17.04 15.23 -11.96
N LEU A 186 -16.94 16.54 -12.26
CA LEU A 186 -15.71 17.12 -12.78
C LEU A 186 -14.62 17.14 -11.69
N SER A 187 -13.48 16.52 -11.99
CA SER A 187 -12.30 16.58 -11.15
C SER A 187 -11.21 17.37 -11.86
N PHE A 188 -10.38 18.07 -11.10
CA PHE A 188 -9.20 18.77 -11.66
C PHE A 188 -8.05 18.76 -10.67
N GLY A 189 -6.83 18.81 -11.21
CA GLY A 189 -5.62 18.89 -10.43
C GLY A 189 -4.66 19.93 -11.04
N ALA A 190 -3.88 20.57 -10.18
CA ALA A 190 -2.80 21.44 -10.57
C ALA A 190 -1.59 21.22 -9.66
N SER A 191 -0.39 21.20 -10.22
CA SER A 191 0.85 21.11 -9.45
C SER A 191 1.92 21.99 -10.07
N TYR A 192 2.80 22.47 -9.20
CA TYR A 192 4.01 23.19 -9.58
C TYR A 192 5.18 22.61 -8.82
N ALA A 193 6.23 22.23 -9.50
CA ALA A 193 7.47 21.73 -8.93
C ALA A 193 8.65 22.55 -9.44
N PHE A 194 9.64 22.74 -8.59
CA PHE A 194 10.91 23.36 -8.95
C PHE A 194 12.05 22.51 -8.42
N SER A 195 13.16 22.48 -9.15
CA SER A 195 14.41 21.85 -8.75
C SER A 195 15.57 22.77 -9.13
N GLY A 196 16.64 22.71 -8.38
CA GLY A 196 17.84 23.46 -8.68
C GLY A 196 18.97 23.19 -7.72
N GLU A 197 20.19 23.53 -8.15
CA GLU A 197 21.41 23.39 -7.37
C GLU A 197 22.17 24.72 -7.35
N SER A 198 22.73 25.03 -6.20
CA SER A 198 23.68 26.12 -6.01
C SER A 198 24.98 25.55 -5.42
N GLU A 199 26.01 26.39 -5.32
CA GLU A 199 27.30 25.98 -4.70
C GLU A 199 27.15 25.38 -3.29
N PHE A 200 26.10 25.78 -2.56
CA PHE A 200 25.92 25.38 -1.14
C PHE A 200 24.74 24.47 -0.90
N ILE A 201 23.68 24.52 -1.70
CA ILE A 201 22.43 23.80 -1.45
C ILE A 201 21.86 23.36 -2.78
N ASP A 202 21.50 22.09 -2.84
CA ASP A 202 20.56 21.57 -3.82
C ASP A 202 19.15 21.51 -3.22
N MET A 203 18.12 21.76 -4.04
CA MET A 203 16.75 21.77 -3.58
C MET A 203 15.77 21.25 -4.62
N ILE A 204 14.73 20.61 -4.15
CA ILE A 204 13.52 20.34 -4.92
C ILE A 204 12.30 20.60 -4.05
N GLY A 205 11.27 21.21 -4.62
CA GLY A 205 10.04 21.44 -3.91
C GLY A 205 8.85 21.39 -4.83
N SER A 206 7.66 21.18 -4.26
CA SER A 206 6.41 21.25 -5.00
C SER A 206 5.24 21.67 -4.13
N VAL A 207 4.23 22.19 -4.82
CA VAL A 207 2.89 22.36 -4.27
C VAL A 207 1.90 21.74 -5.25
N SER A 208 0.93 21.00 -4.75
CA SER A 208 -0.16 20.45 -5.54
C SER A 208 -1.51 20.73 -4.89
N TYR A 209 -2.53 20.81 -5.72
CA TYR A 209 -3.92 20.89 -5.32
C TYR A 209 -4.75 20.01 -6.25
N ARG A 210 -5.69 19.26 -5.67
CA ARG A 210 -6.64 18.44 -6.41
C ARG A 210 -8.03 18.60 -5.82
N ASN A 211 -9.03 18.69 -6.71
CA ASN A 211 -10.43 18.61 -6.38
C ASN A 211 -11.03 17.41 -7.13
N ASN A 212 -11.61 16.47 -6.40
CA ASN A 212 -12.29 15.32 -6.95
C ASN A 212 -13.79 15.55 -6.92
N GLY A 213 -14.44 15.44 -8.07
CA GLY A 213 -15.89 15.43 -8.16
C GLY A 213 -16.49 14.11 -7.70
N VAL A 214 -17.79 14.00 -7.81
CA VAL A 214 -18.55 12.80 -7.46
C VAL A 214 -18.27 11.69 -8.47
N TYR A 215 -18.13 10.46 -8.01
CA TYR A 215 -17.96 9.31 -8.90
C TYR A 215 -19.30 8.79 -9.41
N TYR A 216 -19.35 8.42 -10.68
CA TYR A 216 -20.50 7.84 -11.34
C TYR A 216 -20.21 6.41 -11.75
N ASP A 217 -21.20 5.52 -11.58
CA ASP A 217 -21.17 4.16 -12.13
C ASP A 217 -21.40 4.14 -13.65
N ALA A 218 -21.33 2.96 -14.25
CA ALA A 218 -21.54 2.80 -15.69
C ALA A 218 -22.97 3.16 -16.16
N ASN A 219 -23.93 3.25 -15.23
CA ASN A 219 -25.34 3.61 -15.49
C ASN A 219 -25.62 5.09 -15.16
N HIS A 220 -24.57 5.88 -14.91
CA HIS A 220 -24.65 7.30 -14.59
C HIS A 220 -25.35 7.61 -13.25
N ASN A 221 -25.38 6.66 -12.32
CA ASN A 221 -25.77 6.89 -10.93
C ASN A 221 -24.56 7.28 -10.11
N VAL A 222 -24.77 8.09 -9.07
CA VAL A 222 -23.73 8.42 -8.11
C VAL A 222 -23.35 7.15 -7.33
N VAL A 223 -22.04 6.84 -7.28
CA VAL A 223 -21.52 5.74 -6.48
C VAL A 223 -21.83 6.00 -5.00
N GLY A 224 -22.21 4.96 -4.26
CA GLY A 224 -22.60 5.08 -2.87
C GLY A 224 -21.50 5.61 -1.96
N VAL A 225 -21.88 6.32 -0.90
CA VAL A 225 -21.01 6.93 0.10
C VAL A 225 -20.72 5.96 1.23
N ASP A 226 -19.44 5.81 1.61
CA ASP A 226 -19.00 5.11 2.84
C ASP A 226 -18.87 6.11 3.98
N THR A 227 -19.95 6.30 4.71
CA THR A 227 -19.98 7.26 5.85
C THR A 227 -19.09 6.85 7.00
N THR A 228 -18.68 5.59 7.09
CA THR A 228 -17.82 5.12 8.20
C THR A 228 -16.34 5.42 7.92
N GLN A 229 -15.91 5.28 6.65
CA GLN A 229 -14.50 5.36 6.29
C GLN A 229 -14.14 6.69 5.61
N GLY A 230 -15.10 7.44 5.09
CA GLY A 230 -14.90 8.64 4.28
C GLY A 230 -14.62 8.34 2.80
N GLU A 231 -14.73 9.36 1.99
CA GLU A 231 -14.74 9.28 0.52
C GLU A 231 -13.53 9.94 -0.12
N SER A 232 -13.05 9.36 -1.23
CA SER A 232 -12.11 10.01 -2.14
C SER A 232 -12.79 10.85 -3.23
N MET A 233 -14.07 10.60 -3.49
CA MET A 233 -14.91 11.49 -4.30
C MET A 233 -15.44 12.66 -3.48
N ASP A 234 -15.89 13.71 -4.13
CA ASP A 234 -16.38 14.94 -3.48
C ASP A 234 -15.40 15.41 -2.39
N SER A 235 -14.14 15.54 -2.78
CA SER A 235 -13.01 15.80 -1.87
C SER A 235 -12.00 16.75 -2.48
N GLN A 236 -11.18 17.34 -1.62
CA GLN A 236 -10.03 18.14 -2.04
C GLN A 236 -8.77 17.67 -1.32
N SER A 237 -7.62 17.81 -1.96
CA SER A 237 -6.33 17.52 -1.35
C SER A 237 -5.29 18.57 -1.70
N THR A 238 -4.38 18.81 -0.77
CA THR A 238 -3.20 19.65 -0.98
C THR A 238 -1.95 18.91 -0.51
N ASP A 239 -0.85 19.13 -1.20
CA ASP A 239 0.46 18.62 -0.82
C ASP A 239 1.49 19.75 -0.94
N PHE A 240 2.31 19.88 0.09
CA PHE A 240 3.50 20.69 0.11
C PHE A 240 4.71 19.81 0.37
N PHE A 241 5.66 19.79 -0.55
CA PHE A 241 6.87 18.99 -0.44
C PHE A 241 8.11 19.86 -0.63
N ILE A 242 9.12 19.65 0.19
CA ILE A 242 10.44 20.23 0.01
C ILE A 242 11.54 19.26 0.46
N LYS A 243 12.60 19.20 -0.33
CA LYS A 243 13.82 18.47 0.02
C LYS A 243 15.00 19.41 -0.23
N LEU A 244 15.87 19.53 0.77
CA LEU A 244 17.07 20.36 0.75
C LEU A 244 18.28 19.48 1.02
N GLY A 245 19.31 19.57 0.21
CA GLY A 245 20.55 18.82 0.37
C GLY A 245 21.77 19.71 0.40
N HIS A 246 22.79 19.26 1.13
CA HIS A 246 24.13 19.86 1.11
C HIS A 246 25.16 18.75 1.02
N ASN A 247 26.05 18.84 0.05
CA ASN A 247 27.16 17.91 -0.13
C ASN A 247 28.43 18.50 0.49
N PHE A 248 29.05 17.73 1.37
CA PHE A 248 30.42 17.92 1.85
C PHE A 248 31.35 17.01 1.04
N ASP A 249 32.65 17.05 1.28
CA ASP A 249 33.65 16.27 0.51
C ASP A 249 33.29 14.77 0.45
N GLU A 250 32.99 14.14 1.59
CA GLU A 250 32.69 12.71 1.69
C GLU A 250 31.32 12.44 2.33
N SER A 251 30.51 13.46 2.56
CA SER A 251 29.23 13.30 3.22
C SER A 251 28.14 14.20 2.63
N ARG A 252 26.90 13.82 2.89
CA ARG A 252 25.71 14.57 2.51
C ARG A 252 24.76 14.69 3.69
N LEU A 253 24.17 15.86 3.86
CA LEU A 253 23.05 16.11 4.75
C LEU A 253 21.82 16.47 3.90
N GLU A 254 20.69 15.81 4.17
CA GLU A 254 19.45 16.03 3.43
C GLU A 254 18.28 16.16 4.41
N LEU A 255 17.52 17.25 4.30
CA LEU A 255 16.26 17.49 5.00
C LEU A 255 15.10 17.29 4.02
N MET A 256 14.11 16.50 4.38
CA MET A 256 12.84 16.37 3.67
C MET A 256 11.68 16.74 4.59
N VAL A 257 10.73 17.52 4.07
CA VAL A 257 9.44 17.82 4.70
C VAL A 257 8.34 17.62 3.67
N ASN A 258 7.34 16.84 4.01
CA ASN A 258 6.10 16.68 3.26
C ASN A 258 4.91 16.96 4.17
N HIS A 259 3.97 17.76 3.70
CA HIS A 259 2.71 18.03 4.39
C HIS A 259 1.55 17.80 3.42
N TYR A 260 0.77 16.75 3.69
CA TYR A 260 -0.35 16.32 2.86
C TYR A 260 -1.66 16.45 3.64
N THR A 261 -2.69 17.00 2.98
CA THR A 261 -4.07 17.02 3.49
C THR A 261 -5.02 16.49 2.42
N ALA A 262 -6.06 15.80 2.87
CA ALA A 262 -7.21 15.41 2.04
C ALA A 262 -8.48 15.57 2.89
N ASP A 263 -9.44 16.34 2.38
CA ASP A 263 -10.68 16.65 3.05
C ASP A 263 -11.86 16.26 2.15
N ASN A 264 -12.86 15.58 2.70
CA ASN A 264 -14.12 15.30 2.03
C ASN A 264 -15.07 16.49 2.22
N ASN A 265 -15.85 16.86 1.21
CA ASN A 265 -16.77 18.01 1.35
C ASN A 265 -18.05 17.70 2.15
N GLY A 266 -18.38 16.41 2.34
CA GLY A 266 -19.53 16.00 3.13
C GLY A 266 -20.91 16.33 2.53
N ASP A 267 -20.98 16.55 1.21
CA ASP A 267 -22.19 17.01 0.50
C ASP A 267 -23.20 15.88 0.18
N TRP A 268 -22.86 14.63 0.48
CA TRP A 268 -23.64 13.47 0.05
C TRP A 268 -23.93 12.50 1.19
N MET A 269 -25.21 12.10 1.31
CA MET A 269 -25.66 11.05 2.26
C MET A 269 -25.85 9.72 1.52
N PRO A 270 -25.59 8.56 2.20
CA PRO A 270 -25.78 7.24 1.61
C PRO A 270 -27.27 6.91 1.46
N VAL A 271 -27.60 6.22 0.39
CA VAL A 271 -28.88 5.52 0.22
C VAL A 271 -28.59 4.04 0.35
N VAL A 272 -29.03 3.42 1.43
CA VAL A 272 -28.77 2.01 1.74
C VAL A 272 -29.25 1.12 0.60
N GLY A 273 -28.40 0.22 0.16
CA GLY A 273 -28.71 -0.77 -0.87
C GLY A 273 -29.45 -1.99 -0.33
N ASP A 274 -29.59 -2.99 -1.21
CA ASP A 274 -30.13 -4.31 -0.87
C ASP A 274 -29.27 -5.37 -1.58
N LYS A 275 -28.18 -5.76 -0.93
CA LYS A 275 -27.19 -6.67 -1.49
C LYS A 275 -27.78 -8.01 -1.92
N PRO A 276 -28.65 -8.68 -1.12
CA PRO A 276 -29.32 -9.93 -1.53
C PRO A 276 -30.12 -9.81 -2.84
N ASN A 277 -30.65 -8.63 -3.13
CA ASN A 277 -31.41 -8.34 -4.36
C ASN A 277 -30.59 -7.61 -5.44
N GLY A 278 -29.27 -7.45 -5.23
CA GLY A 278 -28.37 -6.83 -6.20
C GLY A 278 -28.51 -5.30 -6.33
N VAL A 279 -29.18 -4.64 -5.36
CA VAL A 279 -29.36 -3.19 -5.37
C VAL A 279 -28.16 -2.53 -4.73
N PRO A 280 -27.38 -1.69 -5.46
CA PRO A 280 -26.21 -1.03 -4.91
C PRO A 280 -26.56 0.02 -3.85
N THR A 281 -25.66 0.25 -2.91
CA THR A 281 -25.65 1.46 -2.11
C THR A 281 -25.47 2.65 -3.03
N GLY A 282 -26.38 3.62 -2.95
CA GLY A 282 -26.34 4.87 -3.71
C GLY A 282 -25.97 6.07 -2.86
N ALA A 283 -26.12 7.27 -3.41
CA ALA A 283 -25.95 8.51 -2.69
C ALA A 283 -26.96 9.57 -3.16
N VAL A 284 -27.38 10.41 -2.23
CA VAL A 284 -28.24 11.58 -2.47
C VAL A 284 -27.53 12.84 -2.01
N LYS A 285 -27.70 13.95 -2.74
CA LYS A 285 -27.08 15.23 -2.39
C LYS A 285 -27.81 15.82 -1.18
N GLU A 286 -27.17 15.66 -0.03
CA GLU A 286 -27.63 16.15 1.27
C GLU A 286 -26.38 16.27 2.16
N ALA A 287 -26.21 17.42 2.81
CA ALA A 287 -25.06 17.65 3.69
C ALA A 287 -25.08 16.69 4.88
N GLN A 288 -23.92 16.13 5.17
CA GLN A 288 -23.72 15.25 6.32
C GLN A 288 -23.84 16.05 7.62
N PRO A 289 -24.50 15.51 8.67
CA PRO A 289 -24.70 16.21 9.95
C PRO A 289 -23.48 16.16 10.90
N TRP A 290 -22.37 15.62 10.46
CA TRP A 290 -21.10 15.52 11.20
C TRP A 290 -19.98 16.26 10.47
N ASP A 291 -18.79 16.32 11.07
CA ASP A 291 -17.63 17.01 10.49
C ASP A 291 -17.10 16.22 9.26
N GLU A 292 -16.44 16.91 8.36
CA GLU A 292 -15.86 16.33 7.15
C GLU A 292 -14.80 15.29 7.51
N ALA A 293 -14.87 14.12 6.86
CA ALA A 293 -13.82 13.13 6.95
C ALA A 293 -12.55 13.67 6.32
N ASN A 294 -11.42 13.54 7.00
CA ASN A 294 -10.15 14.07 6.51
C ASN A 294 -8.95 13.18 6.82
N ASN A 295 -7.82 13.53 6.21
CA ASN A 295 -6.51 12.96 6.46
C ASN A 295 -5.46 14.09 6.43
N GLN A 296 -4.67 14.22 7.48
CA GLN A 296 -3.60 15.21 7.59
C GLN A 296 -2.33 14.51 8.04
N VAL A 297 -1.25 14.66 7.26
CA VAL A 297 0.03 14.00 7.53
C VAL A 297 1.17 14.97 7.32
N THR A 298 2.05 15.08 8.30
CA THR A 298 3.33 15.77 8.16
C THR A 298 4.45 14.76 8.36
N THR A 299 5.29 14.59 7.36
CA THR A 299 6.47 13.71 7.41
C THR A 299 7.72 14.58 7.31
N THR A 300 8.63 14.43 8.25
CA THR A 300 9.93 15.13 8.25
C THR A 300 11.05 14.12 8.43
N SER A 301 12.11 14.23 7.65
CA SER A 301 13.31 13.44 7.87
C SER A 301 14.59 14.25 7.67
N LEU A 302 15.59 13.94 8.49
CA LEU A 302 16.96 14.45 8.37
C LEU A 302 17.88 13.26 8.16
N THR A 303 18.47 13.15 6.97
CA THR A 303 19.34 12.05 6.58
C THR A 303 20.77 12.54 6.46
N TYR A 304 21.70 11.87 7.13
CA TYR A 304 23.14 12.07 7.00
C TYR A 304 23.78 10.80 6.44
N THR A 305 24.52 10.96 5.35
CA THR A 305 25.29 9.87 4.74
C THR A 305 26.76 10.27 4.69
N HIS A 306 27.67 9.32 4.96
CA HIS A 306 29.10 9.51 4.81
C HIS A 306 29.68 8.32 4.05
N ALA A 307 30.39 8.64 2.97
CA ALA A 307 30.85 7.60 2.03
C ALA A 307 31.92 6.69 2.64
N ASN A 308 32.75 7.21 3.55
CA ASN A 308 33.88 6.45 4.09
C ASN A 308 34.26 6.89 5.50
N ILE A 309 33.79 6.17 6.52
CA ILE A 309 34.26 6.30 7.90
C ILE A 309 35.04 5.05 8.27
N GLY A 310 36.37 5.13 8.20
CA GLY A 310 37.21 3.98 8.52
C GLY A 310 37.02 2.76 7.61
N GLY A 311 36.75 2.97 6.34
CA GLY A 311 36.47 1.93 5.35
C GLY A 311 35.01 1.50 5.25
N GLN A 312 34.10 2.21 5.91
CA GLN A 312 32.68 1.88 5.95
C GLN A 312 31.83 3.07 5.55
N GLN A 313 30.71 2.83 4.89
CA GLN A 313 29.68 3.84 4.63
C GLN A 313 28.77 3.95 5.85
N LEU A 314 28.46 5.17 6.29
CA LEU A 314 27.49 5.45 7.35
C LEU A 314 26.23 6.07 6.76
N ASN A 315 25.07 5.57 7.17
CA ASN A 315 23.77 6.16 6.91
C ASN A 315 23.02 6.36 8.24
N LEU A 316 22.58 7.58 8.50
CA LEU A 316 21.76 7.93 9.66
C LEU A 316 20.50 8.67 9.16
N GLN A 317 19.32 8.27 9.62
CA GLN A 317 18.07 8.96 9.31
C GLN A 317 17.28 9.17 10.60
N LEU A 318 17.12 10.44 10.98
CA LEU A 318 16.19 10.86 12.03
C LEU A 318 14.89 11.27 11.35
N PHE A 319 13.74 10.82 11.87
CA PHE A 319 12.45 11.18 11.29
C PHE A 319 11.37 11.42 12.35
N ASN A 320 10.38 12.18 11.92
CA ASN A 320 9.12 12.40 12.62
C ASN A 320 7.96 12.26 11.61
N GLN A 321 6.85 11.68 12.05
CA GLN A 321 5.58 11.73 11.33
C GLN A 321 4.47 12.09 12.31
N ASP A 322 3.72 13.16 12.02
CA ASP A 322 2.48 13.54 12.70
C ASP A 322 1.30 13.21 11.75
N PHE A 323 0.45 12.31 12.20
CA PHE A 323 -0.70 11.81 11.45
C PHE A 323 -1.98 12.06 12.23
N LYS A 324 -3.00 12.62 11.55
CA LYS A 324 -4.36 12.79 12.06
C LYS A 324 -5.37 12.45 10.97
N ALA A 325 -6.40 11.70 11.33
CA ALA A 325 -7.49 11.38 10.42
C ALA A 325 -8.83 11.40 11.16
N VAL A 326 -9.76 12.21 10.67
CA VAL A 326 -11.18 12.13 11.05
C VAL A 326 -11.86 11.16 10.10
N TYR A 327 -12.56 10.18 10.65
CA TYR A 327 -13.36 9.22 9.89
C TYR A 327 -14.74 9.80 9.61
N GLY A 328 -15.49 9.19 8.71
CA GLY A 328 -16.89 9.53 8.50
C GLY A 328 -17.73 9.23 9.74
N GLY A 329 -18.83 9.91 9.86
CA GLY A 329 -19.74 9.79 10.98
C GLY A 329 -20.92 8.85 10.72
N GLY A 330 -21.67 8.58 11.77
CA GLY A 330 -22.87 7.75 11.68
C GLY A 330 -23.63 7.71 13.00
N CYS A 331 -24.74 7.00 12.96
CA CYS A 331 -25.62 6.74 14.10
C CYS A 331 -25.35 5.31 14.58
N PHE A 332 -24.48 5.14 15.59
CA PHE A 332 -24.04 3.82 16.03
C PHE A 332 -24.33 3.58 17.51
N ASP A 333 -24.95 2.43 17.85
CA ASP A 333 -25.18 1.99 19.24
C ASP A 333 -23.88 1.92 20.04
N SER A 334 -22.76 1.59 19.41
CA SER A 334 -21.44 1.47 20.05
C SER A 334 -20.90 2.82 20.58
N PHE A 335 -21.41 3.95 20.06
CA PHE A 335 -21.03 5.30 20.53
C PHE A 335 -22.03 5.91 21.51
N TYR A 336 -23.12 5.18 21.84
CA TYR A 336 -24.06 5.65 22.83
C TYR A 336 -23.42 5.82 24.22
N ASP A 337 -23.78 6.93 24.89
CA ASP A 337 -23.49 7.16 26.30
C ASP A 337 -24.66 7.91 26.93
N PRO A 338 -25.22 7.41 28.05
CA PRO A 338 -26.40 8.02 28.69
C PRO A 338 -26.14 9.43 29.25
N SER A 339 -24.88 9.85 29.43
CA SER A 339 -24.55 11.19 29.90
C SER A 339 -24.91 12.30 28.91
N PHE A 340 -25.11 11.93 27.62
CA PHE A 340 -25.50 12.86 26.55
C PHE A 340 -27.02 12.85 26.23
N GLU A 341 -27.83 12.06 26.94
CA GLU A 341 -29.26 12.09 26.74
C GLU A 341 -29.82 13.48 27.06
N GLY A 342 -30.50 14.09 26.07
CA GLY A 342 -31.03 15.45 26.16
C GLY A 342 -30.01 16.59 26.11
N SER A 343 -28.75 16.30 25.74
CA SER A 343 -27.69 17.29 25.51
C SER A 343 -27.87 18.00 24.18
N ASP A 344 -27.70 19.32 24.15
CA ASP A 344 -27.65 20.13 22.93
C ASP A 344 -26.29 19.99 22.18
N GLN A 345 -25.33 19.29 22.75
CA GLN A 345 -23.99 19.12 22.17
C GLN A 345 -23.96 18.09 21.05
N VAL A 346 -24.93 17.19 21.00
CA VAL A 346 -25.01 16.10 20.04
C VAL A 346 -26.35 16.11 19.29
N ILE A 347 -26.34 15.71 18.02
CA ILE A 347 -27.52 15.63 17.17
C ILE A 347 -28.13 14.23 17.28
N GLN A 348 -29.36 14.16 17.79
CA GLN A 348 -30.10 12.89 17.85
C GLN A 348 -30.35 12.35 16.43
N CYS A 349 -30.07 11.07 16.20
CA CYS A 349 -30.19 10.42 14.90
C CYS A 349 -31.13 9.20 14.89
N GLY A 350 -31.49 8.66 16.05
CA GLY A 350 -32.32 7.47 16.12
C GLY A 350 -32.62 7.01 17.54
N VAL A 351 -33.14 5.80 17.63
CA VAL A 351 -33.41 5.10 18.89
C VAL A 351 -32.75 3.75 18.83
N GLY A 352 -31.94 3.43 19.83
CA GLY A 352 -31.21 2.18 19.92
C GLY A 352 -32.10 0.98 20.24
N SER A 353 -31.50 -0.20 20.27
CA SER A 353 -32.19 -1.47 20.45
C SER A 353 -32.88 -1.63 21.82
N LYS A 354 -32.49 -0.84 22.80
CA LYS A 354 -33.04 -0.81 24.16
C LYS A 354 -33.96 0.41 24.40
N GLY A 355 -34.25 1.20 23.38
CA GLY A 355 -35.08 2.40 23.45
C GLY A 355 -34.35 3.67 23.87
N GLU A 356 -33.03 3.66 23.95
CA GLU A 356 -32.15 4.80 24.19
C GLU A 356 -32.08 5.76 22.98
N SER A 357 -31.87 7.05 23.23
CA SER A 357 -31.65 8.03 22.19
C SER A 357 -30.24 7.92 21.64
N LEU A 358 -30.10 7.65 20.34
CA LEU A 358 -28.81 7.66 19.67
C LEU A 358 -28.52 9.03 19.06
N TYR A 359 -27.23 9.35 18.90
CA TYR A 359 -26.77 10.59 18.30
C TYR A 359 -25.66 10.35 17.28
N TYR A 360 -25.51 11.29 16.35
CA TYR A 360 -24.43 11.26 15.38
C TYR A 360 -23.09 11.47 16.06
N GLU A 361 -22.16 10.57 15.78
CA GLU A 361 -20.80 10.64 16.28
C GLU A 361 -19.81 10.15 15.19
N GLN A 362 -18.55 10.52 15.34
CA GLN A 362 -17.45 10.11 14.49
C GLN A 362 -16.16 10.04 15.29
N SER A 363 -15.15 9.39 14.77
CA SER A 363 -13.89 9.23 15.47
C SER A 363 -12.73 9.91 14.75
N ARG A 364 -11.75 10.35 15.52
CA ARG A 364 -10.47 10.86 15.07
C ARG A 364 -9.35 9.93 15.54
N ASN A 365 -8.50 9.47 14.64
CA ASN A 365 -7.28 8.75 14.94
C ASN A 365 -6.09 9.69 14.86
N ALA A 366 -5.18 9.64 15.82
CA ALA A 366 -3.93 10.37 15.84
C ALA A 366 -2.76 9.43 16.09
N SER A 367 -1.62 9.69 15.48
CA SER A 367 -0.36 8.95 15.68
C SER A 367 0.82 9.89 15.47
N VAL A 368 1.73 9.93 16.43
CA VAL A 368 2.98 10.68 16.34
C VAL A 368 4.14 9.70 16.44
N LYS A 369 4.94 9.64 15.38
CA LYS A 369 6.09 8.75 15.30
C LYS A 369 7.39 9.53 15.34
N TRP A 370 8.37 8.98 16.06
CA TRP A 370 9.76 9.38 16.03
C TRP A 370 10.64 8.17 15.79
N GLY A 371 11.72 8.34 15.05
CA GLY A 371 12.67 7.25 14.90
C GLY A 371 14.04 7.70 14.44
N LEU A 372 15.01 6.88 14.78
CA LEU A 372 16.37 6.93 14.27
C LEU A 372 16.69 5.60 13.61
N LYS A 373 17.04 5.62 12.35
CA LYS A 373 17.59 4.48 11.63
C LYS A 373 19.08 4.69 11.43
N SER A 374 19.89 3.68 11.77
CA SER A 374 21.32 3.73 11.57
C SER A 374 21.80 2.52 10.78
N SER A 375 22.80 2.72 9.93
CA SER A 375 23.43 1.65 9.16
C SER A 375 24.91 1.98 8.93
N LEU A 376 25.77 1.03 9.25
CA LEU A 376 27.16 0.97 8.81
C LEU A 376 27.27 -0.13 7.78
N ILE A 377 27.85 0.17 6.62
CA ILE A 377 27.99 -0.77 5.50
C ILE A 377 29.49 -0.94 5.25
N ALA A 378 29.98 -2.16 5.44
CA ALA A 378 31.34 -2.57 5.10
C ALA A 378 31.28 -3.46 3.86
N LYS A 379 32.03 -3.12 2.81
CA LYS A 379 32.10 -3.91 1.58
C LYS A 379 33.40 -4.69 1.53
N ASP A 380 33.33 -5.92 1.02
CA ASP A 380 34.47 -6.82 0.79
C ASP A 380 35.42 -6.87 2.00
N ILE A 381 34.86 -7.21 3.17
CA ILE A 381 35.60 -7.20 4.46
C ILE A 381 36.90 -7.99 4.34
N ALA A 382 38.02 -7.30 4.41
CA ALA A 382 39.37 -7.87 4.32
C ALA A 382 39.64 -8.74 3.05
N GLY A 383 38.95 -8.48 1.93
CA GLY A 383 39.09 -9.26 0.70
C GLY A 383 38.44 -10.65 0.76
N SER A 384 37.45 -10.83 1.65
CA SER A 384 36.77 -12.12 1.88
C SER A 384 35.59 -12.38 0.97
N GLY A 385 35.13 -11.37 0.19
CA GLY A 385 33.87 -11.42 -0.56
C GLY A 385 32.64 -11.30 0.32
N ILE A 386 32.79 -10.82 1.57
CA ILE A 386 31.69 -10.58 2.50
C ILE A 386 31.39 -9.09 2.56
N ASP A 387 30.15 -8.72 2.25
CA ASP A 387 29.56 -7.43 2.56
C ASP A 387 28.73 -7.52 3.84
N ALA A 388 28.80 -6.50 4.71
CA ALA A 388 28.02 -6.44 5.92
C ALA A 388 27.30 -5.09 6.07
N ALA A 389 26.04 -5.12 6.50
CA ALA A 389 25.34 -3.96 7.02
C ALA A 389 24.88 -4.24 8.45
N TYR A 390 25.15 -3.34 9.36
CA TYR A 390 24.75 -3.46 10.76
C TYR A 390 24.40 -2.10 11.35
N GLY A 391 23.56 -2.11 12.35
CA GLY A 391 23.09 -0.89 12.97
C GLY A 391 22.09 -1.14 14.08
N VAL A 392 21.52 -0.04 14.56
CA VAL A 392 20.45 -0.04 15.56
C VAL A 392 19.37 0.93 15.09
N ASP A 393 18.13 0.47 15.10
CA ASP A 393 16.96 1.33 14.90
C ASP A 393 16.32 1.63 16.25
N LEU A 394 15.90 2.89 16.43
CA LEU A 394 15.09 3.34 17.55
C LEU A 394 13.76 3.84 16.99
N PHE A 395 12.66 3.45 17.60
CA PHE A 395 11.34 3.84 17.13
C PHE A 395 10.39 4.06 18.30
N ARG A 396 9.61 5.15 18.24
CA ARG A 396 8.50 5.43 19.14
C ARG A 396 7.27 5.79 18.32
N ASP A 397 6.11 5.22 18.65
CA ASP A 397 4.81 5.57 18.10
C ASP A 397 3.81 5.78 19.26
N THR A 398 3.26 6.98 19.36
CA THR A 398 2.19 7.29 20.32
C THR A 398 0.91 7.45 19.52
N THR A 399 -0.09 6.62 19.79
CA THR A 399 -1.35 6.58 19.04
C THR A 399 -2.57 6.60 19.96
N GLU A 400 -3.64 7.25 19.51
CA GLU A 400 -4.92 7.35 20.21
C GLU A 400 -6.09 7.43 19.22
N GLN A 401 -7.31 7.20 19.69
CA GLN A 401 -8.53 7.47 18.92
C GLN A 401 -9.64 8.02 19.82
N ASP A 402 -10.11 9.22 19.48
CA ASP A 402 -11.16 9.94 20.21
C ASP A 402 -12.46 9.98 19.41
N LEU A 403 -13.57 10.20 20.12
CA LEU A 403 -14.85 10.61 19.56
C LEU A 403 -14.90 12.14 19.43
N VAL A 404 -15.24 12.63 18.24
CA VAL A 404 -15.07 14.06 17.88
C VAL A 404 -16.06 14.97 18.60
N LYS A 405 -17.32 14.55 18.74
CA LYS A 405 -18.39 15.39 19.33
C LYS A 405 -18.43 15.30 20.85
N THR A 406 -18.24 14.11 21.40
CA THR A 406 -18.30 13.86 22.83
C THR A 406 -16.95 14.04 23.53
N GLY A 407 -15.84 13.93 22.80
CA GLY A 407 -14.47 13.99 23.34
C GLY A 407 -14.08 12.74 24.14
N PHE A 408 -14.87 11.67 24.09
CA PHE A 408 -14.51 10.43 24.77
C PHE A 408 -13.36 9.71 24.05
N SER A 409 -12.45 9.16 24.84
CA SER A 409 -11.42 8.27 24.31
C SER A 409 -12.04 6.94 23.91
N TRP A 410 -11.99 6.60 22.60
CA TRP A 410 -12.40 5.30 22.11
C TRP A 410 -11.27 4.29 22.15
N VAL A 411 -10.05 4.72 21.81
CA VAL A 411 -8.80 3.97 22.01
C VAL A 411 -7.92 4.83 22.90
N PRO A 412 -7.50 4.36 24.08
CA PRO A 412 -6.63 5.11 24.97
C PRO A 412 -5.31 5.42 24.29
N GLU A 413 -4.66 6.51 24.72
CA GLU A 413 -3.29 6.78 24.30
C GLU A 413 -2.42 5.58 24.63
N SER A 414 -1.68 5.12 23.62
CA SER A 414 -0.82 3.94 23.68
C SER A 414 0.53 4.31 23.11
N THR A 415 1.59 4.11 23.86
CA THR A 415 2.96 4.36 23.45
C THR A 415 3.70 3.05 23.22
N TYR A 416 4.30 2.91 22.06
CA TYR A 416 5.15 1.80 21.66
C TYR A 416 6.58 2.29 21.47
N ASP A 417 7.49 1.79 22.27
CA ASP A 417 8.92 2.02 22.17
C ASP A 417 9.62 0.78 21.66
N ASN A 418 10.57 0.94 20.76
CA ASN A 418 11.33 -0.18 20.19
C ASN A 418 12.82 0.17 20.00
N VAL A 419 13.67 -0.78 20.36
CA VAL A 419 15.11 -0.77 20.10
C VAL A 419 15.47 -2.04 19.37
N ALA A 420 16.04 -1.91 18.16
CA ALA A 420 16.26 -3.06 17.31
C ALA A 420 17.65 -3.07 16.64
N PRO A 421 18.66 -3.71 17.26
CA PRO A 421 19.92 -4.01 16.60
C PRO A 421 19.74 -5.06 15.51
N TYR A 422 20.51 -4.93 14.43
CA TYR A 422 20.50 -5.87 13.32
C TYR A 422 21.88 -6.04 12.68
N LEU A 423 22.05 -7.19 12.03
CA LEU A 423 23.18 -7.53 11.19
C LEU A 423 22.70 -8.24 9.93
N GLN A 424 23.12 -7.77 8.79
CA GLN A 424 22.92 -8.42 7.49
C GLN A 424 24.29 -8.70 6.88
N LEU A 425 24.45 -9.90 6.31
CA LEU A 425 25.67 -10.33 5.64
C LEU A 425 25.30 -10.86 4.24
N ASP A 426 26.10 -10.49 3.27
CA ASP A 426 26.11 -11.08 1.94
C ASP A 426 27.48 -11.67 1.68
N TYR A 427 27.49 -12.90 1.24
CA TYR A 427 28.72 -13.64 0.94
C TYR A 427 28.68 -14.22 -0.47
N ASP A 428 29.54 -13.73 -1.31
CA ASP A 428 29.77 -14.30 -2.63
C ASP A 428 30.60 -15.58 -2.49
N LEU A 429 29.88 -16.72 -2.38
CA LEU A 429 30.50 -18.05 -2.25
C LEU A 429 31.36 -18.39 -3.46
N ILE A 430 30.89 -18.01 -4.64
CA ILE A 430 31.56 -17.99 -5.93
C ILE A 430 31.02 -16.82 -6.74
N GLU A 431 31.66 -16.44 -7.84
CA GLU A 431 31.31 -15.28 -8.67
C GLU A 431 29.81 -15.13 -8.99
N ASN A 432 29.08 -16.25 -9.11
CA ASN A 432 27.66 -16.27 -9.51
C ASN A 432 26.69 -16.71 -8.40
N LEU A 433 27.18 -17.01 -7.20
CA LEU A 433 26.38 -17.56 -6.11
C LEU A 433 26.55 -16.71 -4.86
N THR A 434 25.50 -15.98 -4.48
CA THR A 434 25.48 -15.14 -3.28
C THR A 434 24.59 -15.76 -2.22
N LEU A 435 25.09 -15.91 -1.02
CA LEU A 435 24.35 -16.22 0.19
C LEU A 435 24.07 -14.91 0.93
N SER A 436 22.81 -14.60 1.17
CA SER A 436 22.36 -13.47 1.98
C SER A 436 21.80 -13.99 3.30
N THR A 437 22.21 -13.41 4.42
CA THR A 437 21.65 -13.76 5.73
C THR A 437 21.50 -12.50 6.59
N GLY A 438 20.51 -12.50 7.48
CA GLY A 438 20.26 -11.39 8.36
C GLY A 438 19.65 -11.85 9.67
N VAL A 439 19.96 -11.14 10.72
CA VAL A 439 19.36 -11.29 12.04
C VAL A 439 19.00 -9.90 12.56
N ARG A 440 17.81 -9.79 13.14
CA ARG A 440 17.34 -8.59 13.84
C ARG A 440 16.70 -9.01 15.16
N TYR A 441 17.06 -8.30 16.21
CA TYR A 441 16.43 -8.47 17.51
C TYR A 441 15.53 -7.27 17.79
N GLU A 442 14.27 -7.52 18.04
CA GLU A 442 13.27 -6.52 18.39
C GLU A 442 13.05 -6.57 19.90
N HIS A 443 13.34 -5.47 20.59
CA HIS A 443 12.96 -5.26 21.97
C HIS A 443 11.99 -4.11 22.03
N ALA A 444 10.72 -4.42 22.35
CA ALA A 444 9.64 -3.46 22.29
C ALA A 444 8.83 -3.44 23.59
N GLU A 445 8.38 -2.26 23.99
CA GLU A 445 7.49 -2.03 25.12
C GLU A 445 6.25 -1.27 24.64
N LEU A 446 5.06 -1.80 24.95
CA LEU A 446 3.78 -1.13 24.76
C LEU A 446 3.26 -0.67 26.12
N SER A 447 3.07 0.62 26.30
CA SER A 447 2.55 1.23 27.53
C SER A 447 1.19 1.87 27.29
N VAL A 448 0.26 1.66 28.21
CA VAL A 448 -1.11 2.24 28.19
C VAL A 448 -1.47 2.66 29.61
N ASP A 449 -2.04 3.86 29.79
CA ASP A 449 -2.54 4.30 31.08
C ASP A 449 -3.89 3.64 31.44
N ASP A 450 -4.32 3.77 32.69
CA ASP A 450 -5.66 3.35 33.15
C ASP A 450 -6.73 4.02 32.29
N TYR A 451 -7.67 3.25 31.78
CA TYR A 451 -8.72 3.79 30.93
C TYR A 451 -10.06 3.11 31.15
N LYS A 452 -11.10 3.67 30.55
CA LYS A 452 -12.45 3.16 30.59
C LYS A 452 -12.97 2.96 29.16
N THR A 453 -13.50 1.76 28.88
CA THR A 453 -14.12 1.51 27.58
C THR A 453 -15.41 2.32 27.42
N LEU A 454 -15.82 2.59 26.18
CA LEU A 454 -17.10 3.23 25.91
C LEU A 454 -18.27 2.46 26.51
N TRP A 455 -19.42 3.12 26.70
CA TRP A 455 -20.63 2.50 27.23
C TRP A 455 -21.09 1.29 26.41
N GLY A 456 -21.07 1.40 25.07
CA GLY A 456 -21.38 0.30 24.16
C GLY A 456 -20.46 -0.91 24.30
N ALA A 457 -19.21 -0.71 24.74
CA ALA A 457 -18.24 -1.76 25.04
C ALA A 457 -18.27 -2.23 26.51
N GLY A 458 -19.30 -1.85 27.27
CA GLY A 458 -19.55 -2.28 28.65
C GLY A 458 -19.09 -1.32 29.73
N ASN A 459 -18.60 -0.12 29.40
CA ASN A 459 -18.20 0.91 30.36
C ASN A 459 -17.21 0.39 31.43
N LYS A 460 -16.25 -0.43 30.99
CA LYS A 460 -15.37 -1.23 31.81
C LYS A 460 -14.11 -0.46 32.17
N GLN A 461 -13.77 -0.43 33.46
CA GLN A 461 -12.47 0.08 33.90
C GLN A 461 -11.39 -0.94 33.61
N ILE A 462 -10.35 -0.55 32.88
CA ILE A 462 -9.19 -1.37 32.56
C ILE A 462 -7.96 -0.76 33.23
N ALA A 463 -7.27 -1.56 34.01
CA ALA A 463 -5.98 -1.11 34.57
C ALA A 463 -4.94 -1.05 33.44
N GLY A 464 -4.26 0.08 33.39
CA GLY A 464 -3.09 0.26 32.53
C GLY A 464 -1.93 -0.63 32.94
N GLY A 465 -0.81 -0.48 32.24
CA GLY A 465 0.41 -1.21 32.48
C GLY A 465 1.34 -1.14 31.28
N SER A 466 2.34 -2.02 31.25
CA SER A 466 3.23 -2.17 30.10
C SER A 466 3.46 -3.63 29.74
N ALA A 467 3.44 -3.93 28.44
CA ALA A 467 3.76 -5.24 27.89
C ALA A 467 5.07 -5.18 27.10
N THR A 468 6.04 -6.01 27.49
CA THR A 468 7.35 -6.09 26.81
C THR A 468 7.36 -7.29 25.87
N PHE A 469 7.96 -7.12 24.69
CA PHE A 469 8.06 -8.13 23.65
C PHE A 469 9.50 -8.21 23.17
N ASP A 470 9.99 -9.44 23.09
CA ASP A 470 11.33 -9.77 22.63
C ASP A 470 11.26 -10.79 21.51
N GLU A 471 11.72 -10.42 20.31
CA GLU A 471 11.69 -11.31 19.16
C GLU A 471 13.01 -11.28 18.39
N THR A 472 13.50 -12.46 18.00
CA THR A 472 14.66 -12.58 17.13
C THR A 472 14.22 -13.09 15.77
N LEU A 473 14.44 -12.28 14.74
CA LEU A 473 13.96 -12.49 13.39
C LEU A 473 15.12 -12.80 12.46
N PHE A 474 14.89 -13.73 11.51
CA PHE A 474 15.91 -14.22 10.61
C PHE A 474 15.49 -14.02 9.15
N ASN A 475 16.46 -13.70 8.31
CA ASN A 475 16.37 -13.77 6.86
C ASN A 475 17.53 -14.61 6.35
N VAL A 476 17.25 -15.53 5.43
CA VAL A 476 18.28 -16.25 4.72
C VAL A 476 17.83 -16.49 3.28
N GLY A 477 18.74 -16.30 2.34
CA GLY A 477 18.43 -16.52 0.93
C GLY A 477 19.67 -16.80 0.12
N ILE A 478 19.47 -17.51 -0.98
CA ILE A 478 20.51 -17.85 -1.95
C ILE A 478 20.05 -17.35 -3.31
N SER A 479 20.93 -16.65 -4.01
CA SER A 479 20.74 -16.19 -5.39
C SER A 479 21.84 -16.75 -6.25
N TYR A 480 21.47 -17.42 -7.35
CA TYR A 480 22.40 -18.02 -8.29
C TYR A 480 22.15 -17.51 -9.71
N LYS A 481 23.16 -16.88 -10.31
CA LYS A 481 23.15 -16.46 -11.72
C LYS A 481 23.64 -17.62 -12.57
N ILE A 482 22.72 -18.36 -13.17
CA ILE A 482 23.02 -19.48 -14.08
C ILE A 482 23.76 -18.97 -15.32
N THR A 483 23.30 -17.84 -15.84
CA THR A 483 23.91 -17.04 -16.89
C THR A 483 23.79 -15.56 -16.53
N PRO A 484 24.45 -14.62 -17.27
CA PRO A 484 24.20 -13.19 -17.06
C PRO A 484 22.72 -12.79 -17.12
N ASP A 485 21.92 -13.50 -17.91
CA ASP A 485 20.51 -13.19 -18.18
C ASP A 485 19.54 -14.01 -17.33
N ILE A 486 19.99 -15.10 -16.68
CA ILE A 486 19.12 -16.02 -15.90
C ILE A 486 19.59 -16.07 -14.46
N ARG A 487 18.70 -15.69 -13.56
CA ARG A 487 18.86 -15.83 -12.11
C ARG A 487 17.80 -16.75 -11.54
N VAL A 488 18.17 -17.59 -10.58
CA VAL A 488 17.25 -18.32 -9.71
C VAL A 488 17.56 -17.98 -8.26
N TYR A 489 16.55 -18.01 -7.41
CA TYR A 489 16.74 -17.72 -5.99
C TYR A 489 15.74 -18.47 -5.13
N THR A 490 16.11 -18.63 -3.86
CA THR A 490 15.20 -19.09 -2.81
C THR A 490 15.50 -18.33 -1.53
N SER A 491 14.48 -18.09 -0.74
CA SER A 491 14.62 -17.43 0.54
C SER A 491 13.63 -17.93 1.60
N TYR A 492 14.06 -17.79 2.85
CA TYR A 492 13.23 -17.84 4.03
C TYR A 492 13.38 -16.50 4.76
N ASN A 493 12.28 -15.82 5.00
CA ASN A 493 12.25 -14.52 5.64
C ASN A 493 11.17 -14.47 6.69
N GLN A 494 11.48 -13.83 7.82
CA GLN A 494 10.48 -13.54 8.85
C GLN A 494 10.08 -12.07 8.79
N GLY A 495 8.83 -11.79 9.12
CA GLY A 495 8.29 -10.45 9.27
C GLY A 495 7.72 -10.27 10.66
N PHE A 496 7.84 -9.05 11.17
CA PHE A 496 7.35 -8.67 12.49
C PHE A 496 6.20 -7.68 12.39
N GLY A 497 5.18 -7.87 13.19
CA GLY A 497 4.05 -6.96 13.27
C GLY A 497 3.35 -7.03 14.62
N MET A 498 2.59 -5.98 14.90
CA MET A 498 1.64 -5.96 16.02
C MET A 498 0.23 -6.21 15.48
N PRO A 499 -0.67 -6.83 16.25
CA PRO A 499 -2.09 -6.75 15.96
C PRO A 499 -2.53 -5.29 16.02
N ASP A 500 -3.71 -4.95 15.46
CA ASP A 500 -4.28 -3.61 15.67
C ASP A 500 -4.66 -3.46 17.15
N ILE A 501 -3.72 -2.94 17.93
CA ILE A 501 -3.82 -2.75 19.40
C ILE A 501 -5.05 -1.91 19.73
N GLY A 502 -5.28 -0.84 18.98
CA GLY A 502 -6.42 0.02 19.22
C GLY A 502 -7.76 -0.70 19.11
N ARG A 503 -7.89 -1.67 18.19
CA ARG A 503 -9.11 -2.48 18.09
C ARG A 503 -9.26 -3.44 19.27
N ILE A 504 -8.17 -3.93 19.83
CA ILE A 504 -8.17 -4.78 21.01
C ILE A 504 -8.53 -3.97 22.25
N LEU A 505 -7.90 -2.81 22.45
CA LEU A 505 -8.10 -1.96 23.62
C LEU A 505 -9.53 -1.40 23.72
N ARG A 506 -10.17 -1.09 22.60
CA ARG A 506 -11.55 -0.57 22.59
C ARG A 506 -12.64 -1.64 22.85
N ASP A 507 -12.31 -2.93 22.70
CA ASP A 507 -13.25 -4.03 22.88
C ASP A 507 -13.19 -4.57 24.32
N GLY A 508 -14.17 -4.21 25.14
CA GLY A 508 -14.26 -4.68 26.52
C GLY A 508 -14.34 -6.20 26.69
N LYS A 509 -14.66 -6.95 25.63
CA LYS A 509 -14.67 -8.42 25.63
C LYS A 509 -13.26 -9.02 25.57
N SER A 510 -12.30 -8.26 25.07
CA SER A 510 -10.88 -8.65 25.04
C SER A 510 -10.26 -8.72 26.43
N PHE A 511 -10.94 -8.19 27.44
CA PHE A 511 -10.47 -8.10 28.83
C PHE A 511 -11.47 -8.75 29.77
N PRO A 512 -11.39 -10.08 30.00
CA PRO A 512 -12.30 -10.79 30.88
C PRO A 512 -12.04 -10.50 32.36
N GLY A 513 -13.04 -10.71 33.21
CA GLY A 513 -12.94 -10.56 34.67
C GLY A 513 -13.43 -9.21 35.20
N ASP A 514 -13.35 -9.05 36.54
CA ASP A 514 -13.89 -7.90 37.27
C ASP A 514 -12.86 -6.74 37.42
N ASN A 515 -11.56 -7.06 37.36
CA ASN A 515 -10.46 -6.09 37.41
C ASN A 515 -9.46 -6.42 36.30
N PRO A 516 -9.83 -6.22 35.04
CA PRO A 516 -8.97 -6.57 33.92
C PRO A 516 -7.80 -5.60 33.80
N SER A 517 -6.65 -6.13 33.38
CA SER A 517 -5.43 -5.38 33.07
C SER A 517 -4.97 -5.68 31.66
N ILE A 518 -4.26 -4.76 31.04
CA ILE A 518 -3.59 -4.98 29.74
C ILE A 518 -2.52 -6.06 29.84
N ASP A 519 -1.86 -6.22 30.98
CA ASP A 519 -0.79 -7.21 31.21
C ASP A 519 -1.28 -8.65 31.06
N ASP A 520 -2.57 -8.89 31.25
CA ASP A 520 -3.21 -10.23 31.17
C ASP A 520 -3.70 -10.56 29.75
N SER A 521 -3.54 -9.66 28.78
CA SER A 521 -4.10 -9.85 27.44
C SER A 521 -3.14 -10.54 26.47
N LEU A 522 -3.30 -11.84 26.24
CA LEU A 522 -2.61 -12.58 25.17
C LEU A 522 -2.89 -12.04 23.77
N ALA A 523 -3.97 -11.27 23.58
CA ALA A 523 -4.32 -10.68 22.30
C ALA A 523 -3.29 -9.63 21.82
N LEU A 524 -2.50 -9.07 22.74
CA LEU A 524 -1.45 -8.08 22.45
C LEU A 524 -0.14 -8.69 21.93
N THR A 525 0.01 -10.03 21.98
CA THR A 525 1.22 -10.71 21.50
C THR A 525 1.57 -10.34 20.05
N PRO A 526 2.84 -10.07 19.72
CA PRO A 526 3.26 -9.79 18.36
C PRO A 526 2.91 -10.88 17.35
N ILE A 527 2.99 -10.53 16.08
CA ILE A 527 2.78 -11.42 14.95
C ILE A 527 4.12 -11.66 14.29
N VAL A 528 4.57 -12.91 14.28
CA VAL A 528 5.69 -13.34 13.44
C VAL A 528 5.12 -14.07 12.23
N THR A 529 5.58 -13.67 11.06
CA THR A 529 5.18 -14.24 9.77
C THR A 529 6.38 -14.92 9.13
N ASP A 530 6.27 -16.21 8.87
CA ASP A 530 7.27 -16.99 8.14
C ASP A 530 6.94 -16.98 6.65
N ASN A 531 7.89 -16.60 5.81
CA ASN A 531 7.74 -16.55 4.36
C ASN A 531 8.84 -17.36 3.67
N VAL A 532 8.44 -18.32 2.84
CA VAL A 532 9.33 -19.07 1.95
C VAL A 532 9.03 -18.67 0.52
N GLU A 533 10.06 -18.41 -0.26
CA GLU A 533 9.93 -18.03 -1.66
C GLU A 533 10.96 -18.76 -2.53
N VAL A 534 10.53 -19.13 -3.73
CA VAL A 534 11.38 -19.63 -4.81
C VAL A 534 11.05 -18.89 -6.08
N GLY A 535 12.05 -18.35 -6.76
CA GLY A 535 11.82 -17.55 -7.95
C GLY A 535 12.90 -17.71 -9.00
N ALA A 536 12.58 -17.21 -10.19
CA ALA A 536 13.47 -17.14 -11.33
C ALA A 536 13.22 -15.87 -12.13
N ASP A 537 14.29 -15.22 -12.55
CA ASP A 537 14.26 -14.05 -13.42
C ASP A 537 15.04 -14.35 -14.72
N TYR A 538 14.48 -13.89 -15.82
CA TYR A 538 15.14 -13.86 -17.12
C TYR A 538 15.11 -12.43 -17.67
N GLN A 539 16.27 -11.92 -18.06
CA GLN A 539 16.41 -10.60 -18.67
C GLN A 539 17.18 -10.70 -19.97
N GLY A 540 16.46 -10.88 -21.06
CA GLY A 540 17.05 -10.95 -22.42
C GLY A 540 16.69 -9.73 -23.26
N LYS A 541 17.25 -9.68 -24.49
CA LYS A 541 17.05 -8.57 -25.44
C LYS A 541 15.59 -8.39 -25.88
N TYR A 542 14.84 -9.50 -26.01
CA TYR A 542 13.48 -9.50 -26.56
C TYR A 542 12.40 -9.88 -25.55
N LEU A 543 12.82 -10.32 -24.36
CA LEU A 543 11.90 -10.80 -23.32
C LEU A 543 12.50 -10.53 -21.95
N SER A 544 11.69 -9.98 -21.07
CA SER A 544 11.92 -9.98 -19.62
C SER A 544 10.84 -10.82 -18.96
N ALA A 545 11.24 -11.72 -18.06
CA ALA A 545 10.29 -12.56 -17.35
C ALA A 545 10.72 -12.75 -15.90
N LYS A 546 9.79 -12.65 -14.97
CA LYS A 546 9.98 -12.97 -13.56
C LYS A 546 8.89 -13.95 -13.14
N PHE A 547 9.27 -14.93 -12.32
CA PHE A 547 8.35 -15.89 -11.74
C PHE A 547 8.70 -16.11 -10.28
N ALA A 548 7.70 -16.18 -9.42
CA ALA A 548 7.86 -16.55 -8.03
C ALA A 548 6.71 -17.43 -7.54
N TYR A 549 7.03 -18.41 -6.72
CA TYR A 549 6.11 -19.12 -5.84
C TYR A 549 6.44 -18.73 -4.40
N TYR A 550 5.45 -18.44 -3.60
CA TYR A 550 5.63 -18.09 -2.19
C TYR A 550 4.61 -18.80 -1.30
N ARG A 551 5.00 -18.99 -0.05
CA ARG A 551 4.14 -19.44 1.04
C ARG A 551 4.43 -18.63 2.30
N SER A 552 3.41 -17.99 2.83
CA SER A 552 3.45 -17.16 4.04
C SER A 552 2.58 -17.78 5.12
N ALA A 553 3.12 -18.04 6.29
CA ALA A 553 2.42 -18.66 7.41
C ALA A 553 2.58 -17.86 8.69
N THR A 554 1.56 -17.87 9.54
CA THR A 554 1.64 -17.37 10.91
C THR A 554 0.78 -18.22 11.82
N ASP A 555 1.30 -18.58 12.99
CA ASP A 555 0.57 -19.40 13.96
C ASP A 555 -0.39 -18.57 14.80
N PHE A 556 -0.12 -17.26 15.00
CA PHE A 556 -0.97 -16.36 15.77
C PHE A 556 -1.14 -15.03 15.02
N GLY A 557 -1.72 -15.14 13.83
CA GLY A 557 -1.94 -14.00 12.92
C GLY A 557 -3.06 -13.06 13.39
N SER A 558 -3.28 -12.03 12.60
CA SER A 558 -4.36 -11.07 12.79
C SER A 558 -5.26 -11.08 11.57
N ARG A 559 -6.54 -11.37 11.75
CA ARG A 559 -7.56 -11.34 10.71
C ARG A 559 -8.62 -10.30 11.06
N LEU A 560 -8.99 -9.47 10.09
CA LEU A 560 -10.12 -8.57 10.22
C LEU A 560 -11.43 -9.33 10.04
N ALA A 561 -12.32 -9.25 11.02
CA ALA A 561 -13.66 -9.83 10.98
C ALA A 561 -14.71 -8.76 11.25
N LEU A 562 -15.69 -8.63 10.34
CA LEU A 562 -16.78 -7.68 10.51
C LEU A 562 -17.70 -8.16 11.66
N ASN A 563 -17.98 -7.28 12.61
CA ASN A 563 -18.91 -7.54 13.71
C ASN A 563 -20.34 -7.07 13.38
N GLY A 564 -21.29 -7.33 14.30
CA GLY A 564 -22.70 -6.97 14.12
C GLY A 564 -22.99 -5.47 14.01
N ASP A 565 -22.09 -4.62 14.49
CA ASP A 565 -22.22 -3.16 14.46
C ASP A 565 -21.58 -2.53 13.20
N GLY A 566 -21.06 -3.35 12.29
CA GLY A 566 -20.42 -2.89 11.05
C GLY A 566 -18.97 -2.43 11.23
N PHE A 567 -18.34 -2.67 12.35
CA PHE A 567 -16.92 -2.44 12.59
C PHE A 567 -16.10 -3.72 12.43
N TYR A 568 -14.80 -3.57 12.16
CA TYR A 568 -13.88 -4.69 12.13
C TYR A 568 -13.27 -4.94 13.50
N ASP A 569 -13.37 -6.20 13.97
CA ASP A 569 -12.63 -6.74 15.10
C ASP A 569 -11.39 -7.46 14.62
N VAL A 570 -10.42 -7.62 15.53
CA VAL A 570 -9.22 -8.43 15.30
C VAL A 570 -9.44 -9.82 15.87
N LYS A 571 -9.28 -10.84 15.04
CA LYS A 571 -9.24 -12.25 15.43
C LYS A 571 -7.81 -12.75 15.34
N ARG A 572 -7.37 -13.42 16.40
CA ARG A 572 -6.01 -13.97 16.52
C ARG A 572 -6.06 -15.45 16.18
N GLU A 573 -5.61 -15.80 14.98
CA GLU A 573 -5.82 -17.12 14.39
C GLU A 573 -4.61 -17.52 13.54
N LYS A 574 -4.36 -18.84 13.44
CA LYS A 574 -3.40 -19.40 12.51
C LYS A 574 -3.87 -19.17 11.08
N SER A 575 -2.97 -18.73 10.19
CA SER A 575 -3.29 -18.57 8.78
C SER A 575 -2.11 -18.88 7.87
N VAL A 576 -2.43 -19.38 6.68
CA VAL A 576 -1.46 -19.68 5.62
C VAL A 576 -1.95 -19.04 4.32
N ILE A 577 -1.04 -18.37 3.62
CA ILE A 577 -1.28 -17.81 2.30
C ILE A 577 -0.18 -18.32 1.38
N GLU A 578 -0.56 -18.79 0.21
CA GLU A 578 0.37 -19.21 -0.84
C GLU A 578 -0.07 -18.69 -2.19
N GLY A 579 0.90 -18.49 -3.09
CA GLY A 579 0.57 -17.95 -4.39
C GLY A 579 1.71 -18.03 -5.40
N ILE A 580 1.35 -17.68 -6.62
CA ILE A 580 2.23 -17.58 -7.77
C ILE A 580 2.12 -16.17 -8.34
N GLU A 581 3.27 -15.58 -8.63
CA GLU A 581 3.40 -14.32 -9.35
C GLU A 581 4.21 -14.53 -10.62
N ALA A 582 3.80 -13.87 -11.70
CA ALA A 582 4.58 -13.81 -12.93
C ALA A 582 4.45 -12.43 -13.57
N ASN A 583 5.59 -11.91 -14.04
CA ASN A 583 5.66 -10.68 -14.82
C ASN A 583 6.42 -11.00 -16.09
N VAL A 584 5.82 -10.77 -17.25
CA VAL A 584 6.42 -11.04 -18.55
C VAL A 584 6.25 -9.82 -19.43
N THR A 585 7.34 -9.35 -20.04
CA THR A 585 7.30 -8.27 -21.04
C THR A 585 8.08 -8.70 -22.28
N ALA A 586 7.41 -8.76 -23.43
CA ALA A 586 8.01 -9.01 -24.72
C ALA A 586 8.25 -7.68 -25.43
N TYR A 587 9.49 -7.43 -25.80
CA TYR A 587 9.93 -6.29 -26.60
C TYR A 587 9.80 -6.67 -28.08
N LEU A 588 8.60 -6.46 -28.65
CA LEU A 588 8.25 -6.95 -30.00
C LEU A 588 9.03 -6.21 -31.09
N THR A 589 9.20 -4.90 -30.89
CA THR A 589 10.01 -4.02 -31.73
C THR A 589 10.77 -3.03 -30.83
N SER A 590 11.54 -2.09 -31.40
CA SER A 590 12.12 -0.98 -30.64
C SER A 590 11.05 -0.05 -30.02
N ASN A 591 9.82 -0.14 -30.49
CA ASN A 591 8.73 0.79 -30.21
C ASN A 591 7.53 0.11 -29.53
N ASP A 592 7.47 -1.22 -29.54
CA ASP A 592 6.31 -1.97 -29.05
C ASP A 592 6.69 -2.91 -27.91
N ASP A 593 6.05 -2.72 -26.76
CA ASP A 593 6.12 -3.58 -25.61
C ASP A 593 4.76 -4.24 -25.35
N LEU A 594 4.74 -5.56 -25.22
CA LEU A 594 3.57 -6.33 -24.82
C LEU A 594 3.88 -7.01 -23.48
N GLY A 595 3.08 -6.71 -22.46
CA GLY A 595 3.33 -7.25 -21.13
C GLY A 595 2.12 -7.89 -20.48
N MET A 596 2.42 -8.80 -19.54
CA MET A 596 1.44 -9.51 -18.72
C MET A 596 1.96 -9.67 -17.31
N ASN A 597 1.14 -9.24 -16.33
CA ASN A 597 1.38 -9.46 -14.92
C ASN A 597 0.28 -10.36 -14.35
N ILE A 598 0.66 -11.41 -13.62
CA ILE A 598 -0.24 -12.40 -13.04
C ILE A 598 0.00 -12.49 -11.54
N ALA A 599 -1.09 -12.55 -10.75
CA ALA A 599 -1.07 -12.96 -9.35
C ALA A 599 -2.22 -13.91 -9.09
N ILE A 600 -1.87 -15.12 -8.63
CA ILE A 600 -2.82 -16.15 -8.21
C ILE A 600 -2.46 -16.51 -6.78
N GLN A 601 -3.42 -16.37 -5.86
CA GLN A 601 -3.17 -16.60 -4.44
C GLN A 601 -4.36 -17.26 -3.75
N GLN A 602 -4.07 -18.08 -2.76
CA GLN A 602 -5.03 -18.70 -1.87
C GLN A 602 -4.61 -18.43 -0.43
N GLY A 603 -5.57 -18.17 0.44
CA GLY A 603 -5.33 -17.97 1.86
C GLY A 603 -6.40 -18.68 2.67
N GLU A 604 -5.98 -19.39 3.70
CA GLU A 604 -6.85 -20.13 4.63
C GLU A 604 -6.47 -19.81 6.07
N TYR A 605 -7.43 -19.98 6.98
CA TYR A 605 -7.23 -19.82 8.41
C TYR A 605 -7.88 -20.94 9.21
N ASP A 606 -7.44 -21.11 10.45
CA ASP A 606 -8.03 -22.02 11.43
C ASP A 606 -9.20 -21.33 12.11
N SER A 607 -10.43 -21.69 11.69
CA SER A 607 -11.65 -21.03 12.15
C SER A 607 -12.20 -21.57 13.49
N ASN A 608 -11.68 -22.71 13.97
CA ASN A 608 -12.22 -23.41 15.13
C ASN A 608 -11.16 -23.75 16.21
N GLY A 609 -9.88 -23.42 15.99
CA GLY A 609 -8.78 -23.65 16.94
C GLY A 609 -8.27 -25.10 16.96
N ASP A 610 -8.51 -25.88 15.90
CA ASP A 610 -8.05 -27.28 15.82
C ASP A 610 -6.66 -27.43 15.17
N ASN A 611 -5.98 -26.32 14.90
CA ASN A 611 -4.71 -26.18 14.21
C ASN A 611 -4.72 -26.56 12.72
N LYS A 612 -5.90 -26.73 12.10
CA LYS A 612 -6.01 -26.91 10.66
C LYS A 612 -6.49 -25.62 10.01
N VAL A 613 -5.78 -25.20 8.98
CA VAL A 613 -6.23 -24.11 8.11
C VAL A 613 -7.12 -24.72 7.03
N ASP A 614 -8.41 -24.44 7.08
CA ASP A 614 -9.42 -25.07 6.23
C ASP A 614 -10.60 -24.15 5.87
N THR A 615 -10.55 -22.91 6.29
CA THR A 615 -11.55 -21.89 5.94
C THR A 615 -10.86 -20.80 5.12
N ASP A 616 -11.41 -20.47 3.95
CA ASP A 616 -10.87 -19.43 3.07
C ASP A 616 -10.86 -18.06 3.77
N LEU A 617 -9.77 -17.30 3.61
CA LEU A 617 -9.71 -15.89 3.97
C LEU A 617 -10.62 -15.08 3.03
N ASP A 618 -11.42 -14.18 3.60
CA ASP A 618 -12.35 -13.33 2.86
C ASP A 618 -11.66 -12.10 2.21
N GLY A 619 -12.45 -11.28 1.52
CA GLY A 619 -11.96 -10.13 0.79
C GLY A 619 -11.38 -8.99 1.65
N ALA A 620 -11.52 -9.02 2.98
CA ALA A 620 -10.83 -8.12 3.88
C ALA A 620 -9.38 -8.51 4.10
N ASN A 621 -9.04 -9.74 3.78
CA ASN A 621 -7.80 -10.39 4.20
C ASN A 621 -7.00 -10.95 3.03
N ILE A 622 -7.58 -11.07 1.84
CA ILE A 622 -6.89 -11.56 0.64
C ILE A 622 -7.42 -10.87 -0.63
N SER A 623 -6.53 -10.61 -1.58
CA SER A 623 -6.89 -10.02 -2.87
C SER A 623 -7.46 -11.04 -3.85
N PRO A 624 -8.22 -10.62 -4.88
CA PRO A 624 -8.66 -11.51 -5.95
C PRO A 624 -7.48 -11.96 -6.82
N ASN A 625 -7.60 -13.12 -7.46
CA ASN A 625 -6.69 -13.53 -8.51
C ASN A 625 -6.82 -12.61 -9.73
N ARG A 626 -5.68 -12.16 -10.30
CA ARG A 626 -5.68 -11.17 -11.38
C ARG A 626 -4.69 -11.46 -12.48
N ILE A 627 -5.05 -11.00 -13.69
CA ILE A 627 -4.15 -10.87 -14.82
C ILE A 627 -4.29 -9.45 -15.36
N ASN A 628 -3.18 -8.73 -15.45
CA ASN A 628 -3.10 -7.42 -16.09
C ASN A 628 -2.30 -7.59 -17.40
N LEU A 629 -2.92 -7.25 -18.52
CA LEU A 629 -2.29 -7.26 -19.83
C LEU A 629 -2.09 -5.83 -20.29
N PHE A 630 -0.96 -5.52 -20.91
CA PHE A 630 -0.75 -4.19 -21.48
C PHE A 630 0.03 -4.26 -22.79
N TRP A 631 -0.25 -3.29 -23.65
CA TRP A 631 0.53 -2.97 -24.83
C TRP A 631 0.88 -1.50 -24.79
N THR A 632 2.18 -1.18 -24.98
CA THR A 632 2.69 0.19 -25.09
C THR A 632 3.35 0.34 -26.43
N HIS A 633 3.06 1.44 -27.16
CA HIS A 633 3.72 1.82 -28.40
C HIS A 633 4.30 3.23 -28.27
N ASN A 634 5.59 3.34 -28.51
CA ASN A 634 6.32 4.61 -28.54
C ASN A 634 6.59 5.00 -30.00
N PHE A 635 6.03 6.11 -30.44
CA PHE A 635 6.24 6.65 -31.77
C PHE A 635 7.57 7.39 -31.88
N ASP A 636 8.15 7.47 -33.09
CA ASP A 636 9.46 8.12 -33.31
C ASP A 636 9.49 9.64 -32.98
N ASN A 637 8.34 10.27 -32.77
CA ASN A 637 8.16 11.69 -32.48
C ASN A 637 7.77 11.99 -31.03
N ASP A 638 8.22 11.17 -30.09
CA ASP A 638 7.97 11.27 -28.65
C ASP A 638 6.47 11.16 -28.25
N MET A 639 5.61 10.73 -29.16
CA MET A 639 4.26 10.32 -28.81
C MET A 639 4.28 8.91 -28.20
N SER A 640 3.35 8.61 -27.32
CA SER A 640 3.19 7.25 -26.79
C SER A 640 1.72 6.91 -26.56
N THR A 641 1.39 5.63 -26.70
CA THR A 641 0.08 5.10 -26.36
C THR A 641 0.21 3.83 -25.54
N ARG A 642 -0.70 3.64 -24.60
CA ARG A 642 -0.81 2.42 -23.80
C ARG A 642 -2.27 1.98 -23.75
N VAL A 643 -2.49 0.68 -23.89
CA VAL A 643 -3.76 0.01 -23.61
C VAL A 643 -3.51 -1.07 -22.57
N GLN A 644 -4.32 -1.09 -21.54
CA GLN A 644 -4.18 -2.05 -20.43
C GLN A 644 -5.53 -2.68 -20.13
N ALA A 645 -5.59 -4.00 -20.01
CA ALA A 645 -6.74 -4.77 -19.58
C ALA A 645 -6.46 -5.40 -18.20
N ASN A 646 -7.37 -5.18 -17.26
CA ASN A 646 -7.28 -5.70 -15.89
C ASN A 646 -8.40 -6.74 -15.73
N TYR A 647 -8.04 -8.01 -15.66
CA TYR A 647 -8.96 -9.13 -15.47
C TYR A 647 -8.91 -9.62 -14.03
N TYR A 648 -10.02 -9.55 -13.35
CA TYR A 648 -10.27 -10.06 -12.00
C TYR A 648 -11.03 -11.37 -12.12
N MET A 649 -10.48 -12.47 -11.57
CA MET A 649 -11.06 -13.81 -11.71
C MET A 649 -12.15 -14.05 -10.67
N ASP A 650 -13.18 -14.80 -11.07
CA ASP A 650 -14.22 -15.27 -10.14
C ASP A 650 -13.64 -16.06 -8.97
N ARG A 651 -14.27 -15.98 -7.81
CA ARG A 651 -13.84 -16.73 -6.63
C ARG A 651 -15.01 -17.07 -5.72
N ASP A 652 -15.11 -18.33 -5.31
CA ASP A 652 -15.93 -18.79 -4.20
C ASP A 652 -15.09 -18.91 -2.92
N PHE A 653 -15.60 -18.42 -1.81
CA PHE A 653 -15.01 -18.54 -0.49
C PHE A 653 -15.73 -19.61 0.30
N LYS A 654 -14.98 -20.59 0.82
CA LYS A 654 -15.53 -21.79 1.48
C LYS A 654 -15.09 -21.87 2.93
N ASN A 655 -15.99 -22.35 3.79
CA ASN A 655 -15.70 -22.68 5.17
C ASN A 655 -15.12 -24.09 5.31
N ALA A 656 -14.72 -24.50 6.54
CA ALA A 656 -14.17 -25.80 6.87
C ALA A 656 -15.04 -27.00 6.42
N ALA A 657 -16.36 -26.82 6.34
CA ALA A 657 -17.29 -27.83 5.85
C ALA A 657 -17.40 -27.87 4.31
N GLY A 658 -16.66 -27.01 3.60
CA GLY A 658 -16.71 -26.87 2.14
C GLY A 658 -17.90 -26.08 1.61
N ASN A 659 -18.71 -25.46 2.49
CA ASN A 659 -19.85 -24.65 2.09
C ASN A 659 -19.39 -23.24 1.69
N LYS A 660 -19.93 -22.74 0.58
CA LYS A 660 -19.70 -21.36 0.15
C LYS A 660 -20.35 -20.39 1.14
N TYR A 661 -19.56 -19.41 1.63
CA TYR A 661 -20.07 -18.36 2.53
C TYR A 661 -19.98 -16.95 1.94
N ALA A 662 -19.16 -16.77 0.91
CA ALA A 662 -19.06 -15.54 0.12
C ALA A 662 -18.67 -15.89 -1.32
N GLU A 663 -18.89 -14.95 -2.24
CA GLU A 663 -18.50 -15.08 -3.65
C GLU A 663 -18.02 -13.73 -4.19
N PHE A 664 -17.22 -13.83 -5.23
CA PHE A 664 -16.81 -12.70 -6.04
C PHE A 664 -17.00 -13.04 -7.51
N ASP A 665 -17.88 -12.28 -8.16
CA ASP A 665 -18.07 -12.30 -9.61
C ASP A 665 -17.01 -11.42 -10.27
N GLY A 666 -16.12 -12.04 -11.00
CA GLY A 666 -15.02 -11.37 -11.67
C GLY A 666 -15.48 -10.41 -12.76
N TYR A 667 -14.58 -9.55 -13.16
CA TYR A 667 -14.82 -8.59 -14.23
C TYR A 667 -13.54 -8.20 -14.96
N THR A 668 -13.69 -7.55 -16.11
CA THR A 668 -12.55 -6.97 -16.84
C THR A 668 -12.80 -5.49 -17.06
N THR A 669 -11.83 -4.66 -16.76
CA THR A 669 -11.76 -3.26 -17.17
C THR A 669 -10.63 -3.07 -18.18
N VAL A 670 -10.79 -2.10 -19.07
CA VAL A 670 -9.76 -1.73 -20.05
C VAL A 670 -9.55 -0.23 -19.95
N ASP A 671 -8.28 0.15 -19.86
CA ASP A 671 -7.85 1.54 -19.80
C ASP A 671 -7.00 1.85 -21.04
N ALA A 672 -7.05 3.08 -21.54
CA ALA A 672 -6.23 3.53 -22.66
C ALA A 672 -5.68 4.91 -22.37
N SER A 673 -4.43 5.16 -22.79
CA SER A 673 -3.83 6.48 -22.67
C SER A 673 -3.00 6.82 -23.91
N PHE A 674 -2.85 8.12 -24.14
CA PHE A 674 -2.06 8.68 -25.22
C PHE A 674 -1.35 9.94 -24.71
N SER A 675 -0.13 10.17 -25.16
CA SER A 675 0.58 11.43 -24.93
C SER A 675 1.30 11.89 -26.18
N MET A 676 1.44 13.21 -26.30
CA MET A 676 2.14 13.83 -27.42
C MET A 676 2.81 15.13 -26.98
N PRO A 677 3.98 15.46 -27.55
CA PRO A 677 4.53 16.79 -27.41
C PRO A 677 3.57 17.83 -28.00
N LEU A 678 3.34 18.90 -27.27
CA LEU A 678 2.56 20.03 -27.72
C LEU A 678 3.23 21.32 -27.27
N TYR A 679 3.72 22.12 -28.21
CA TYR A 679 4.60 23.25 -27.94
C TYR A 679 5.84 22.83 -27.11
N THR A 680 6.08 23.44 -25.98
CA THR A 680 7.18 23.12 -25.06
C THR A 680 6.81 22.07 -24.02
N GLY A 681 5.54 21.66 -23.96
CA GLY A 681 5.04 20.72 -22.97
C GLY A 681 4.54 19.43 -23.59
N THR A 682 3.89 18.60 -22.76
CA THR A 682 3.29 17.34 -23.12
C THR A 682 1.80 17.34 -22.85
N LEU A 683 1.00 17.10 -23.89
CA LEU A 683 -0.44 16.84 -23.77
C LEU A 683 -0.65 15.35 -23.51
N SER A 684 -1.48 15.01 -22.54
CA SER A 684 -1.88 13.65 -22.23
C SER A 684 -3.40 13.48 -22.29
N LEU A 685 -3.84 12.33 -22.76
CA LEU A 685 -5.23 11.90 -22.80
C LEU A 685 -5.30 10.53 -22.13
N GLY A 686 -6.29 10.32 -21.25
CA GLY A 686 -6.55 9.06 -20.58
C GLY A 686 -8.03 8.68 -20.62
N LEU A 687 -8.31 7.39 -20.79
CA LEU A 687 -9.64 6.82 -20.69
C LEU A 687 -9.55 5.65 -19.70
N GLN A 688 -10.21 5.77 -18.56
CA GLN A 688 -10.36 4.68 -17.59
C GLN A 688 -11.69 3.99 -17.83
N ASN A 689 -11.73 2.65 -17.67
CA ASN A 689 -12.89 1.83 -17.96
C ASN A 689 -13.48 2.11 -19.38
N LEU A 690 -12.63 2.01 -20.39
CA LEU A 690 -12.91 2.39 -21.79
C LEU A 690 -14.24 1.86 -22.31
N PHE A 691 -14.61 0.62 -21.95
CA PHE A 691 -15.86 -0.01 -22.41
C PHE A 691 -17.05 0.22 -21.47
N ASN A 692 -16.89 1.12 -20.49
CA ASN A 692 -17.92 1.44 -19.50
C ASN A 692 -18.51 0.18 -18.84
N LYS A 693 -17.64 -0.75 -18.44
CA LYS A 693 -18.05 -1.99 -17.77
C LYS A 693 -18.76 -1.64 -16.45
N ASP A 694 -19.98 -2.16 -16.31
CA ASP A 694 -20.71 -2.13 -15.04
C ASP A 694 -20.22 -3.27 -14.15
N TYR A 695 -19.77 -2.95 -12.91
CA TYR A 695 -19.25 -3.93 -11.97
C TYR A 695 -19.45 -3.46 -10.51
N PHE A 696 -19.49 -4.42 -9.62
CA PHE A 696 -19.37 -4.14 -8.17
C PHE A 696 -17.92 -4.24 -7.75
N ASN A 697 -17.51 -3.34 -6.88
CA ASN A 697 -16.18 -3.35 -6.29
C ASN A 697 -15.92 -4.69 -5.55
N TYR A 698 -14.68 -5.21 -5.60
CA TYR A 698 -14.30 -6.46 -4.96
C TYR A 698 -14.69 -6.52 -3.48
N TYR A 699 -14.38 -5.46 -2.72
CA TYR A 699 -14.70 -5.40 -1.29
C TYR A 699 -16.20 -5.39 -1.03
N SER A 700 -16.96 -4.72 -1.88
CA SER A 700 -18.43 -4.68 -1.79
C SER A 700 -19.06 -6.05 -1.95
N GLN A 701 -18.53 -6.85 -2.86
CA GLN A 701 -19.06 -8.20 -3.10
C GLN A 701 -18.68 -9.14 -1.95
N THR A 702 -17.45 -9.08 -1.47
CA THR A 702 -16.90 -10.08 -0.54
C THR A 702 -17.15 -9.74 0.93
N MET A 703 -17.19 -8.44 1.28
CA MET A 703 -17.32 -7.95 2.65
C MET A 703 -18.58 -7.09 2.87
N GLY A 704 -19.22 -6.65 1.79
CA GLY A 704 -20.25 -5.62 1.85
C GLY A 704 -21.51 -6.06 2.60
N THR A 705 -21.96 -5.18 3.44
CA THR A 705 -23.30 -5.07 4.00
C THR A 705 -24.18 -4.25 3.07
N ASN A 706 -25.48 -4.11 3.33
CA ASN A 706 -26.38 -3.33 2.49
C ASN A 706 -25.99 -1.84 2.39
N ASP A 707 -25.29 -1.30 3.38
CA ASP A 707 -24.78 0.07 3.43
C ASP A 707 -23.41 0.23 2.74
N ARG A 708 -22.76 -0.85 2.31
CA ARG A 708 -21.42 -0.89 1.68
C ARG A 708 -21.37 -1.75 0.40
N TYR A 709 -22.46 -1.81 -0.33
CA TYR A 709 -22.55 -2.55 -1.60
C TYR A 709 -22.36 -1.60 -2.78
N PHE A 710 -21.10 -1.15 -3.00
CA PHE A 710 -20.78 -0.11 -3.96
C PHE A 710 -20.52 -0.66 -5.37
N LYS A 711 -21.05 0.03 -6.37
CA LYS A 711 -20.57 -0.09 -7.75
C LYS A 711 -19.17 0.50 -7.89
N GLY A 712 -18.38 -0.02 -8.83
CA GLY A 712 -17.15 0.63 -9.27
C GLY A 712 -17.42 1.81 -10.20
N MET A 713 -16.38 2.64 -10.40
CA MET A 713 -16.46 3.79 -11.30
C MET A 713 -16.71 3.36 -12.74
N GLY A 714 -17.64 4.05 -13.39
CA GLY A 714 -17.88 4.00 -14.83
C GLY A 714 -16.73 4.62 -15.62
N ARG A 715 -16.92 4.82 -16.93
CA ARG A 715 -15.92 5.42 -17.81
C ARG A 715 -15.64 6.88 -17.41
N THR A 716 -14.34 7.23 -17.38
CA THR A 716 -13.87 8.60 -17.21
C THR A 716 -12.87 8.95 -18.30
N ALA A 717 -12.81 10.22 -18.69
CA ALA A 717 -11.84 10.78 -19.61
C ALA A 717 -11.00 11.84 -18.89
N THR A 718 -9.67 11.75 -18.97
CA THR A 718 -8.74 12.71 -18.40
C THR A 718 -7.94 13.40 -19.49
N ILE A 719 -7.82 14.72 -19.40
CA ILE A 719 -6.94 15.54 -20.25
C ILE A 719 -5.94 16.20 -19.32
N GLY A 720 -4.66 16.04 -19.59
CA GLY A 720 -3.58 16.65 -18.83
C GLY A 720 -2.60 17.42 -19.72
N TYR A 721 -1.97 18.44 -19.15
CA TYR A 721 -0.88 19.17 -19.79
C TYR A 721 0.23 19.42 -18.78
N THR A 722 1.45 19.02 -19.16
CA THR A 722 2.67 19.23 -18.34
C THR A 722 3.61 20.15 -19.10
N LEU A 723 4.01 21.22 -18.48
CA LEU A 723 4.84 22.29 -19.04
C LEU A 723 6.14 22.44 -18.25
N PRO A 724 7.30 22.00 -18.75
CA PRO A 724 8.62 22.37 -18.23
C PRO A 724 9.01 23.78 -18.73
N PHE A 725 9.70 24.58 -17.90
CA PHE A 725 10.20 25.91 -18.26
C PHE A 725 11.36 26.38 -17.38
#